data_a91a161220a741bd8e2fdc9e7c6d4014
#
_entry.id   a91a161220a741bd8e2fdc9e7c6d4014
#
_cell.length_a   1.000
_cell.length_b   1.000
_cell.length_c   1.000
_cell.angle_alpha   90.00
_cell.angle_beta   90.00
_cell.angle_gamma   90.00
#
_symmetry.space_group_name_H-M   'P 1'
#
loop_
_entity.id
_entity.type
_entity.pdbx_description
1 polymer ?
#
loop_
_entity_poly.entity_id
_entity_poly.type
_entity_poly.pdbx_seq_one_letter_code
_entity_poly.pdbx_strand_id
1 'polypeptide(L)'
;MLCTRCKKRQAVVFVQRLENGKPVQEGYCLTCARELHIQPVDDLMKRFNMTDDQLASMEEHMADLMQQAQESGAMMPMMDGDMQNPDDTGDDFVPGGSPVFPFGFGGTPKAEEKGEKSKKQRGRGQRKYLDTYCENLTQKAKDGKLDAIIGRDREVYRTVQILCRRQKNNPCLIGEAGVGKTAIAEGIAQRIAEGKVPARLQDKEIYLLDLTALVAGTQFRGQFEQRVKGLLSEIKAAGNVILFIDEIHNIVGAGDSDGAMNAANIMKPALSRGQIQVIGATTFAEYRKFIEKDSALERRFQPVKVEEPSINDAIAVIRGVKGYYEKYHCVRVPDSIVADVVHLSERYITDRYLPDKAIDLLDESCACCNLRHPEITEFLNLQKQVAELETKEHDLENPDPEKQGDAAIDYEELAKTKTELAQLRQKLPALELRVADIQVAADDVAQVVELWTGIPAVKIKETEYDRLMGLEDALKEHIIGQDEAVHSVALAVKRARADLSGRHRPASFIFVGPTGVGKTELVKQLANQLFDTVDPLISIDMSEYMEKYAVSRLIGSPPGYVGYDEAGQLTEKVRRHPYSVVLFDEIEKAHPDVMNILLQILDEGKINDAQGRTVDFSNTVICMTSNAGSSDRTALTGFGRTEEQVSREKSMKALQEFLRPEFLGRVDEVITFRPLEQADLEKIAALMLDEYKPGLEARGLKLEYTPQALAAIVNETSTRFGARELRKTIRKTLEDPVAEAIVAGRLTGGQTVTLAADADGKPQLVLPE
;
A
#
# COMPACT_ATOMS: atom_id res chain seq x y z
N MET A 1 -20.43 -18.98 -52.09
CA MET A 1 -20.40 -18.37 -53.43
C MET A 1 -19.24 -18.99 -54.19
N LEU A 2 -19.43 -19.42 -55.42
CA LEU A 2 -18.36 -20.00 -56.24
C LEU A 2 -17.47 -18.89 -56.84
N CYS A 3 -16.18 -19.17 -57.01
CA CYS A 3 -15.21 -18.25 -57.59
C CYS A 3 -15.70 -17.72 -58.95
N THR A 4 -15.72 -16.41 -59.16
CA THR A 4 -16.22 -15.73 -60.35
C THR A 4 -15.42 -16.12 -61.60
N ARG A 5 -14.14 -16.46 -61.43
CA ARG A 5 -13.23 -16.80 -62.57
C ARG A 5 -13.26 -18.28 -62.91
N CYS A 6 -12.96 -19.20 -62.02
CA CYS A 6 -12.85 -20.63 -62.32
C CYS A 6 -14.17 -21.36 -62.18
N LYS A 7 -15.16 -20.85 -61.44
CA LYS A 7 -16.48 -21.44 -61.20
C LYS A 7 -16.45 -22.88 -60.65
N LYS A 8 -15.28 -23.33 -60.21
CA LYS A 8 -15.06 -24.69 -59.64
C LYS A 8 -14.86 -24.74 -58.19
N ARG A 9 -14.22 -23.69 -57.59
CA ARG A 9 -13.86 -23.63 -56.19
C ARG A 9 -14.64 -22.54 -55.48
N GLN A 10 -14.72 -22.60 -54.14
CA GLN A 10 -15.41 -21.59 -53.37
C GLN A 10 -14.59 -20.29 -53.32
N ALA A 11 -15.29 -19.15 -53.32
CA ALA A 11 -14.69 -17.83 -53.23
C ALA A 11 -14.32 -17.54 -51.76
N VAL A 12 -13.07 -17.15 -51.54
CA VAL A 12 -12.49 -16.82 -50.20
C VAL A 12 -12.06 -15.37 -50.13
N VAL A 13 -11.72 -14.75 -51.26
CA VAL A 13 -11.29 -13.36 -51.36
C VAL A 13 -12.36 -12.58 -52.13
N PHE A 14 -12.87 -11.51 -51.51
CA PHE A 14 -13.91 -10.67 -52.13
C PHE A 14 -13.33 -9.30 -52.45
N VAL A 15 -13.51 -8.86 -53.71
CA VAL A 15 -13.02 -7.57 -54.19
C VAL A 15 -14.21 -6.76 -54.73
N GLN A 16 -14.30 -5.51 -54.33
CA GLN A 16 -15.28 -4.58 -54.91
C GLN A 16 -14.71 -3.86 -56.11
N ARG A 17 -15.37 -3.97 -57.26
CA ARG A 17 -15.01 -3.28 -58.50
C ARG A 17 -16.15 -2.37 -58.95
N LEU A 18 -15.81 -1.18 -59.37
CA LEU A 18 -16.79 -0.25 -59.95
C LEU A 18 -16.99 -0.54 -61.41
N GLU A 19 -18.14 -1.07 -61.76
CA GLU A 19 -18.56 -1.24 -63.15
C GLU A 19 -19.75 -0.31 -63.49
N ASN A 20 -19.57 0.57 -64.48
CA ASN A 20 -20.56 1.61 -64.78
C ASN A 20 -21.09 2.45 -63.64
N GLY A 21 -20.20 2.78 -62.64
CA GLY A 21 -20.57 3.61 -61.50
C GLY A 21 -21.36 2.90 -60.37
N LYS A 22 -21.53 1.56 -60.48
CA LYS A 22 -22.12 0.74 -59.40
C LYS A 22 -21.08 -0.20 -58.83
N PRO A 23 -20.97 -0.36 -57.51
CA PRO A 23 -20.06 -1.32 -56.88
C PRO A 23 -20.58 -2.75 -57.13
N VAL A 24 -19.76 -3.57 -57.80
CA VAL A 24 -20.00 -5.01 -57.99
C VAL A 24 -19.00 -5.77 -57.13
N GLN A 25 -19.47 -6.70 -56.32
CA GLN A 25 -18.65 -7.53 -55.48
C GLN A 25 -18.31 -8.84 -56.18
N GLU A 26 -17.04 -9.08 -56.47
CA GLU A 26 -16.55 -10.30 -57.10
C GLU A 26 -15.80 -11.15 -56.11
N GLY A 27 -16.07 -12.45 -56.05
CA GLY A 27 -15.42 -13.39 -55.15
C GLY A 27 -14.46 -14.31 -55.91
N TYR A 28 -13.22 -14.46 -55.43
CA TYR A 28 -12.18 -15.30 -56.02
C TYR A 28 -11.69 -16.37 -55.02
N CYS A 29 -11.33 -17.56 -55.53
CA CYS A 29 -10.60 -18.55 -54.73
C CYS A 29 -9.13 -18.13 -54.62
N LEU A 30 -8.39 -18.65 -53.63
CA LEU A 30 -7.01 -18.24 -53.35
C LEU A 30 -6.08 -18.36 -54.56
N THR A 31 -6.17 -19.46 -55.29
CA THR A 31 -5.39 -19.69 -56.53
C THR A 31 -5.69 -18.65 -57.61
N CYS A 32 -6.97 -18.36 -57.89
CA CYS A 32 -7.34 -17.36 -58.86
C CYS A 32 -7.05 -15.93 -58.43
N ALA A 33 -7.15 -15.65 -57.15
CA ALA A 33 -6.82 -14.34 -56.57
C ALA A 33 -5.31 -14.03 -56.70
N ARG A 34 -4.48 -15.05 -56.58
CA ARG A 34 -3.02 -14.94 -56.82
C ARG A 34 -2.69 -14.71 -58.29
N GLU A 35 -3.27 -15.48 -59.19
CA GLU A 35 -3.06 -15.27 -60.62
C GLU A 35 -3.50 -13.88 -61.10
N LEU A 36 -4.40 -13.22 -60.37
CA LEU A 36 -4.85 -11.85 -60.61
C LEU A 36 -4.03 -10.81 -59.85
N HIS A 37 -2.96 -11.24 -59.17
CA HIS A 37 -2.10 -10.36 -58.36
C HIS A 37 -2.87 -9.46 -57.37
N ILE A 38 -3.85 -10.03 -56.68
CA ILE A 38 -4.63 -9.29 -55.69
C ILE A 38 -3.74 -9.06 -54.45
N GLN A 39 -3.41 -7.80 -54.15
CA GLN A 39 -2.44 -7.38 -53.16
C GLN A 39 -2.51 -8.13 -51.82
N PRO A 40 -3.69 -8.35 -51.17
CA PRO A 40 -3.76 -9.10 -49.89
C PRO A 40 -3.22 -10.53 -49.95
N VAL A 41 -3.32 -11.20 -51.11
CA VAL A 41 -2.83 -12.57 -51.30
C VAL A 41 -1.32 -12.58 -51.57
N ASP A 42 -0.83 -11.63 -52.34
CA ASP A 42 0.60 -11.47 -52.64
C ASP A 42 1.36 -11.06 -51.36
N ASP A 43 0.78 -10.22 -50.49
CA ASP A 43 1.35 -9.82 -49.20
C ASP A 43 1.37 -10.99 -48.22
N LEU A 44 0.36 -11.84 -48.22
CA LEU A 44 0.30 -13.05 -47.38
C LEU A 44 1.39 -14.04 -47.79
N MET A 45 1.58 -14.27 -49.09
CA MET A 45 2.65 -15.11 -49.65
C MET A 45 4.04 -14.62 -49.28
N LYS A 46 4.29 -13.31 -49.33
CA LYS A 46 5.56 -12.69 -48.97
C LYS A 46 5.82 -12.76 -47.46
N ARG A 47 4.80 -12.52 -46.62
CA ARG A 47 4.93 -12.56 -45.16
C ARG A 47 5.23 -13.95 -44.63
N PHE A 48 4.65 -14.98 -45.19
CA PHE A 48 4.78 -16.35 -44.70
C PHE A 48 5.73 -17.21 -45.56
N ASN A 49 6.41 -16.62 -46.53
CA ASN A 49 7.33 -17.29 -47.46
C ASN A 49 6.75 -18.61 -48.07
N MET A 50 5.47 -18.57 -48.43
CA MET A 50 4.70 -19.72 -48.90
C MET A 50 4.91 -19.98 -50.38
N THR A 51 4.98 -21.26 -50.75
CA THR A 51 5.04 -21.71 -52.16
C THR A 51 3.63 -21.93 -52.72
N ASP A 52 3.54 -22.01 -54.03
CA ASP A 52 2.28 -22.24 -54.75
C ASP A 52 1.59 -23.55 -54.36
N ASP A 53 2.39 -24.61 -54.16
CA ASP A 53 1.89 -25.93 -53.73
C ASP A 53 1.32 -25.90 -52.30
N GLN A 54 1.90 -25.06 -51.42
CA GLN A 54 1.38 -24.87 -50.09
C GLN A 54 0.07 -24.08 -50.06
N LEU A 55 -0.10 -23.11 -50.99
CA LEU A 55 -1.34 -22.37 -51.12
C LEU A 55 -2.47 -23.28 -51.65
N ALA A 56 -2.16 -24.18 -52.59
CA ALA A 56 -3.12 -25.13 -53.15
C ALA A 56 -3.57 -26.18 -52.10
N SER A 57 -2.62 -26.71 -51.30
CA SER A 57 -2.93 -27.65 -50.22
C SER A 57 -3.76 -27.01 -49.08
N MET A 58 -3.53 -25.73 -48.80
CA MET A 58 -4.34 -24.95 -47.84
C MET A 58 -5.78 -24.73 -48.35
N GLU A 59 -5.94 -24.55 -49.66
CA GLU A 59 -7.26 -24.40 -50.30
C GLU A 59 -8.05 -25.72 -50.25
N GLU A 60 -7.41 -26.88 -50.46
CA GLU A 60 -8.02 -28.20 -50.31
C GLU A 60 -8.45 -28.49 -48.84
N HIS A 61 -7.58 -28.23 -47.90
CA HIS A 61 -7.92 -28.43 -46.46
C HIS A 61 -9.10 -27.56 -46.01
N MET A 62 -9.21 -26.35 -46.54
CA MET A 62 -10.30 -25.44 -46.21
C MET A 62 -11.62 -25.90 -46.84
N ALA A 63 -11.57 -26.51 -48.07
CA ALA A 63 -12.73 -27.10 -48.69
C ALA A 63 -13.25 -28.33 -47.90
N ASP A 64 -12.36 -29.19 -47.42
CA ASP A 64 -12.70 -30.37 -46.62
C ASP A 64 -13.33 -29.97 -45.27
N LEU A 65 -12.79 -28.93 -44.57
CA LEU A 65 -13.35 -28.41 -43.35
C LEU A 65 -14.75 -27.81 -43.50
N MET A 66 -14.99 -27.13 -44.63
CA MET A 66 -16.33 -26.60 -44.95
C MET A 66 -17.33 -27.71 -45.29
N GLN A 67 -16.88 -28.78 -45.91
CA GLN A 67 -17.72 -29.93 -46.20
C GLN A 67 -18.11 -30.69 -44.92
N GLN A 68 -17.17 -30.87 -43.98
CA GLN A 68 -17.43 -31.45 -42.64
C GLN A 68 -18.36 -30.57 -41.82
N ALA A 69 -18.28 -29.24 -41.91
CA ALA A 69 -19.17 -28.33 -41.22
C ALA A 69 -20.62 -28.38 -41.77
N GLN A 70 -20.77 -28.64 -43.09
CA GLN A 70 -22.08 -28.82 -43.71
C GLN A 70 -22.74 -30.18 -43.34
N GLU A 71 -21.95 -31.24 -43.17
CA GLU A 71 -22.43 -32.58 -42.78
C GLU A 71 -22.77 -32.63 -41.27
N SER A 72 -22.17 -31.78 -40.42
CA SER A 72 -22.40 -31.73 -38.97
C SER A 72 -23.55 -30.83 -38.53
N GLY A 73 -24.27 -30.17 -39.41
CA GLY A 73 -25.49 -29.39 -39.11
C GLY A 73 -25.28 -28.12 -38.32
N ALA A 74 -24.07 -27.59 -38.26
CA ALA A 74 -23.76 -26.32 -37.57
C ALA A 74 -24.15 -25.14 -38.48
N MET A 75 -25.31 -24.58 -38.24
CA MET A 75 -25.87 -23.40 -38.87
C MET A 75 -25.01 -22.18 -38.56
N MET A 76 -24.30 -21.64 -39.56
CA MET A 76 -23.67 -20.31 -39.42
C MET A 76 -24.77 -19.24 -39.60
N PRO A 77 -24.81 -18.20 -38.74
CA PRO A 77 -25.74 -17.10 -38.93
C PRO A 77 -25.29 -16.25 -40.11
N MET A 78 -26.12 -16.16 -41.15
CA MET A 78 -26.03 -15.14 -42.17
C MET A 78 -26.31 -13.77 -41.57
N MET A 79 -25.41 -12.83 -41.79
CA MET A 79 -25.66 -11.41 -41.57
C MET A 79 -26.50 -10.88 -42.74
N ASP A 80 -27.79 -10.73 -42.51
CA ASP A 80 -28.60 -9.82 -43.29
C ASP A 80 -28.49 -8.42 -42.70
N GLY A 81 -27.89 -7.53 -43.46
CA GLY A 81 -27.78 -6.12 -43.12
C GLY A 81 -28.90 -5.33 -43.82
N ASP A 82 -29.84 -4.82 -43.03
CA ASP A 82 -30.70 -3.74 -43.45
C ASP A 82 -30.09 -2.40 -43.10
N MET A 83 -29.77 -1.64 -44.15
CA MET A 83 -29.41 -0.22 -44.10
C MET A 83 -30.66 0.64 -43.99
N GLN A 84 -30.76 1.53 -43.00
CA GLN A 84 -31.46 2.80 -43.13
C GLN A 84 -30.67 3.95 -42.54
N ASN A 85 -30.45 4.93 -43.36
CA ASN A 85 -29.76 6.21 -43.39
C ASN A 85 -30.33 7.28 -42.44
N PRO A 86 -29.78 8.54 -42.54
CA PRO A 86 -28.48 9.10 -42.18
C PRO A 86 -28.65 10.40 -41.35
N ASP A 87 -27.52 10.98 -41.00
CA ASP A 87 -27.20 12.36 -40.59
C ASP A 87 -26.54 12.45 -39.21
N ASP A 88 -25.26 12.62 -39.16
CA ASP A 88 -24.63 13.86 -38.74
C ASP A 88 -23.07 13.82 -38.91
N THR A 89 -22.57 14.95 -39.24
CA THR A 89 -21.23 15.35 -39.66
C THR A 89 -20.16 15.25 -38.55
N GLY A 90 -18.92 14.88 -38.95
CA GLY A 90 -17.72 15.12 -38.15
C GLY A 90 -16.49 14.34 -38.64
N ASP A 91 -15.60 15.04 -39.33
CA ASP A 91 -14.29 14.60 -39.80
C ASP A 91 -13.43 13.92 -38.74
N ASP A 92 -12.88 12.72 -39.02
CA ASP A 92 -11.46 12.46 -38.96
C ASP A 92 -11.13 11.07 -39.58
N PHE A 93 -10.38 11.12 -40.62
CA PHE A 93 -9.99 9.98 -41.47
C PHE A 93 -8.68 9.37 -40.93
N VAL A 94 -8.69 8.12 -40.50
CA VAL A 94 -7.48 7.31 -40.32
C VAL A 94 -7.64 5.99 -41.11
N PRO A 95 -6.79 5.73 -42.13
CA PRO A 95 -6.85 4.50 -42.91
C PRO A 95 -5.99 3.41 -42.27
N GLY A 96 -6.55 2.24 -42.02
CA GLY A 96 -5.76 1.09 -41.57
C GLY A 96 -6.55 -0.06 -40.95
N GLY A 97 -7.59 -0.55 -41.57
CA GLY A 97 -8.27 -1.79 -41.20
C GLY A 97 -7.62 -2.99 -41.85
N SER A 98 -6.77 -3.74 -41.16
CA SER A 98 -6.26 -5.04 -41.58
C SER A 98 -7.36 -6.10 -41.45
N PRO A 99 -7.57 -6.99 -42.43
CA PRO A 99 -8.51 -8.09 -42.33
C PRO A 99 -7.97 -9.16 -41.37
N VAL A 100 -8.75 -9.49 -40.33
CA VAL A 100 -8.45 -10.54 -39.37
C VAL A 100 -8.81 -11.90 -39.98
N PHE A 101 -7.80 -12.75 -40.18
CA PHE A 101 -8.00 -14.15 -40.47
C PHE A 101 -7.99 -14.98 -39.20
N PRO A 102 -8.95 -15.88 -38.97
CA PRO A 102 -8.99 -16.70 -37.76
C PRO A 102 -8.29 -18.05 -38.00
N PHE A 103 -6.97 -18.09 -38.03
CA PHE A 103 -6.23 -19.36 -37.94
C PHE A 103 -4.87 -19.17 -37.27
N GLY A 104 -4.72 -19.73 -36.05
CA GLY A 104 -3.45 -19.92 -35.40
C GLY A 104 -2.77 -21.19 -35.92
N PHE A 105 -1.57 -21.06 -36.46
CA PHE A 105 -0.68 -22.20 -36.74
C PHE A 105 0.46 -22.21 -35.75
N GLY A 106 0.55 -23.30 -34.98
CA GLY A 106 1.72 -23.67 -34.23
C GLY A 106 1.85 -25.19 -34.19
N GLY A 107 2.95 -25.74 -34.74
CA GLY A 107 3.40 -27.09 -34.45
C GLY A 107 3.62 -27.98 -35.64
N THR A 108 4.87 -28.15 -36.08
CA THR A 108 5.35 -29.16 -37.02
C THR A 108 5.26 -30.57 -36.41
N PRO A 109 4.79 -31.58 -37.14
CA PRO A 109 4.88 -32.98 -36.71
C PRO A 109 6.23 -33.59 -37.12
N LYS A 110 6.97 -34.14 -36.16
CA LYS A 110 8.06 -35.11 -36.42
C LYS A 110 7.51 -36.51 -36.46
N ALA A 111 8.00 -37.27 -37.41
CA ALA A 111 7.64 -38.65 -37.75
C ALA A 111 7.91 -39.65 -36.64
N GLU A 112 7.08 -40.70 -36.63
CA GLU A 112 7.14 -41.87 -35.74
C GLU A 112 8.28 -42.81 -36.09
N GLU A 113 8.99 -43.27 -35.07
CA GLU A 113 9.66 -44.59 -35.10
C GLU A 113 9.18 -45.43 -33.92
N LYS A 114 8.80 -46.69 -34.22
CA LYS A 114 8.26 -47.71 -33.33
C LYS A 114 9.35 -48.31 -32.46
N GLY A 115 9.08 -48.38 -31.15
CA GLY A 115 9.89 -49.18 -30.19
C GLY A 115 9.04 -49.58 -29.01
N GLU A 116 9.06 -50.86 -28.68
CA GLU A 116 8.17 -51.62 -27.85
C GLU A 116 8.15 -51.29 -26.34
N LYS A 117 6.93 -51.34 -25.77
CA LYS A 117 6.49 -51.85 -24.47
C LYS A 117 7.27 -51.47 -23.18
N SER A 118 6.66 -50.58 -22.38
CA SER A 118 6.48 -50.89 -20.94
C SER A 118 5.11 -50.39 -20.42
N LYS A 119 4.33 -51.32 -19.87
CA LYS A 119 3.06 -51.09 -19.19
C LYS A 119 3.29 -50.44 -17.82
N LYS A 120 2.62 -49.37 -17.55
CA LYS A 120 2.00 -48.84 -16.33
C LYS A 120 2.24 -47.35 -16.15
N GLN A 121 1.31 -46.57 -16.70
CA GLN A 121 0.82 -45.34 -16.00
C GLN A 121 -0.55 -45.01 -16.60
N ARG A 122 -1.62 -45.32 -15.85
CA ARG A 122 -2.98 -44.93 -16.19
C ARG A 122 -3.13 -43.44 -15.98
N GLY A 123 -3.41 -42.67 -17.06
CA GLY A 123 -4.37 -41.58 -17.10
C GLY A 123 -3.99 -40.27 -16.38
N ARG A 124 -3.00 -39.47 -16.85
CA ARG A 124 -3.10 -38.03 -16.76
C ARG A 124 -3.63 -37.54 -18.11
N GLY A 125 -4.95 -37.37 -18.23
CA GLY A 125 -5.54 -36.57 -19.31
C GLY A 125 -4.88 -35.19 -19.30
N GLN A 126 -4.55 -34.67 -20.46
CA GLN A 126 -3.96 -33.32 -20.60
C GLN A 126 -4.85 -32.32 -19.84
N ARG A 127 -4.34 -31.75 -18.73
CA ARG A 127 -5.00 -30.69 -17.93
C ARG A 127 -4.67 -29.33 -18.53
N LYS A 128 -5.06 -29.14 -19.83
CA LYS A 128 -4.66 -27.97 -20.65
C LYS A 128 -5.04 -26.63 -20.01
N TYR A 129 -6.26 -26.53 -19.47
CA TYR A 129 -6.74 -25.27 -18.87
C TYR A 129 -6.15 -25.06 -17.47
N LEU A 130 -6.02 -26.13 -16.66
CA LEU A 130 -5.39 -26.05 -15.34
C LEU A 130 -3.91 -25.64 -15.46
N ASP A 131 -3.16 -26.29 -16.38
CA ASP A 131 -1.72 -25.99 -16.54
C ASP A 131 -1.47 -24.62 -17.18
N THR A 132 -2.45 -24.06 -17.92
CA THR A 132 -2.30 -22.73 -18.56
C THR A 132 -2.71 -21.58 -17.66
N TYR A 133 -3.76 -21.75 -16.84
CA TYR A 133 -4.38 -20.66 -16.07
C TYR A 133 -4.26 -20.82 -14.55
N CYS A 134 -3.67 -21.93 -14.07
CA CYS A 134 -3.53 -22.16 -12.64
C CYS A 134 -2.14 -22.66 -12.30
N GLU A 135 -1.67 -22.28 -11.14
CA GLU A 135 -0.42 -22.74 -10.57
C GLU A 135 -0.67 -23.83 -9.52
N ASN A 136 0.04 -24.96 -9.62
CA ASN A 136 -0.12 -26.08 -8.66
C ASN A 136 0.71 -25.86 -7.40
N LEU A 137 0.07 -25.35 -6.33
CA LEU A 137 0.73 -25.10 -5.04
C LEU A 137 1.18 -26.41 -4.35
N THR A 138 0.43 -27.50 -4.50
CA THR A 138 0.81 -28.79 -3.92
C THR A 138 2.05 -29.38 -4.58
N GLN A 139 2.23 -29.17 -5.88
CA GLN A 139 3.46 -29.57 -6.58
C GLN A 139 4.65 -28.69 -6.15
N LYS A 140 4.46 -27.37 -6.04
CA LYS A 140 5.49 -26.46 -5.50
C LYS A 140 5.92 -26.85 -4.09
N ALA A 141 4.94 -27.26 -3.23
CA ALA A 141 5.24 -27.74 -1.90
C ALA A 141 6.12 -29.00 -1.92
N LYS A 142 5.81 -29.96 -2.81
CA LYS A 142 6.63 -31.19 -2.99
C LYS A 142 8.03 -30.89 -3.51
N ASP A 143 8.15 -29.88 -4.35
CA ASP A 143 9.42 -29.42 -4.92
C ASP A 143 10.24 -28.57 -3.94
N GLY A 144 9.70 -28.28 -2.72
CA GLY A 144 10.38 -27.46 -1.70
C GLY A 144 10.48 -25.98 -2.07
N LYS A 145 9.60 -25.48 -2.95
CA LYS A 145 9.60 -24.10 -3.46
C LYS A 145 8.67 -23.15 -2.72
N LEU A 146 7.99 -23.62 -1.67
CA LEU A 146 7.13 -22.79 -0.84
C LEU A 146 7.81 -22.47 0.49
N ASP A 147 7.60 -21.25 0.95
CA ASP A 147 8.14 -20.77 2.22
C ASP A 147 7.45 -21.44 3.42
N ALA A 148 8.17 -21.56 4.53
CA ALA A 148 7.62 -22.14 5.75
C ALA A 148 6.55 -21.23 6.36
N ILE A 149 5.38 -21.76 6.66
CA ILE A 149 4.28 -20.98 7.25
C ILE A 149 4.30 -21.11 8.76
N ILE A 150 4.34 -19.95 9.42
CA ILE A 150 4.50 -19.83 10.87
C ILE A 150 3.33 -19.01 11.43
N GLY A 151 2.81 -19.43 12.59
CA GLY A 151 1.85 -18.64 13.36
C GLY A 151 0.40 -18.67 12.86
N ARG A 152 0.05 -19.46 11.84
CA ARG A 152 -1.32 -19.56 11.26
C ARG A 152 -2.00 -20.90 11.47
N ASP A 153 -1.63 -21.65 12.50
CA ASP A 153 -2.14 -22.98 12.77
C ASP A 153 -3.65 -23.02 12.99
N ARG A 154 -4.21 -21.99 13.63
CA ARG A 154 -5.66 -21.91 13.92
C ARG A 154 -6.47 -21.73 12.64
N GLU A 155 -6.05 -20.80 11.78
CA GLU A 155 -6.71 -20.50 10.52
C GLU A 155 -6.58 -21.67 9.54
N VAL A 156 -5.39 -22.26 9.43
CA VAL A 156 -5.14 -23.47 8.64
C VAL A 156 -6.02 -24.64 9.13
N TYR A 157 -6.05 -24.91 10.44
CA TYR A 157 -6.89 -25.94 11.02
C TYR A 157 -8.37 -25.70 10.72
N ARG A 158 -8.85 -24.46 10.91
CA ARG A 158 -10.24 -24.08 10.62
C ARG A 158 -10.58 -24.26 9.15
N THR A 159 -9.69 -23.86 8.25
CA THR A 159 -9.86 -24.02 6.81
C THR A 159 -9.93 -25.49 6.41
N VAL A 160 -9.02 -26.33 6.91
CA VAL A 160 -9.05 -27.79 6.73
C VAL A 160 -10.35 -28.40 7.26
N GLN A 161 -10.80 -27.98 8.44
CA GLN A 161 -12.06 -28.43 9.02
C GLN A 161 -13.26 -28.12 8.09
N ILE A 162 -13.31 -26.93 7.50
CA ILE A 162 -14.36 -26.52 6.56
C ILE A 162 -14.29 -27.36 5.28
N LEU A 163 -13.10 -27.55 4.71
CA LEU A 163 -12.90 -28.37 3.50
C LEU A 163 -13.38 -29.83 3.67
N CYS A 164 -13.32 -30.38 4.89
CA CYS A 164 -13.79 -31.71 5.21
C CYS A 164 -15.31 -31.84 5.40
N ARG A 165 -16.07 -30.74 5.42
CA ARG A 165 -17.52 -30.73 5.60
C ARG A 165 -18.23 -31.33 4.40
N ARG A 166 -19.43 -31.87 4.63
CA ARG A 166 -20.30 -32.40 3.56
C ARG A 166 -20.96 -31.28 2.75
N GLN A 167 -21.30 -30.17 3.40
CA GLN A 167 -21.94 -29.00 2.82
C GLN A 167 -21.27 -27.75 3.37
N LYS A 168 -21.35 -26.61 2.65
CA LYS A 168 -20.64 -25.37 2.97
C LYS A 168 -19.15 -25.63 3.18
N ASN A 169 -18.56 -26.36 2.24
CA ASN A 169 -17.18 -26.83 2.27
C ASN A 169 -16.20 -25.93 1.51
N ASN A 170 -16.61 -24.71 1.21
CA ASN A 170 -15.76 -23.70 0.59
C ASN A 170 -15.40 -22.64 1.65
N PRO A 171 -14.19 -22.63 2.20
CA PRO A 171 -13.74 -21.57 3.08
C PRO A 171 -13.50 -20.28 2.30
N CYS A 172 -13.82 -19.13 2.92
CA CYS A 172 -13.44 -17.82 2.44
C CYS A 172 -12.57 -17.14 3.51
N LEU A 173 -11.31 -16.92 3.19
CA LEU A 173 -10.34 -16.23 4.05
C LEU A 173 -10.63 -14.74 3.97
N ILE A 174 -11.00 -14.13 5.10
CA ILE A 174 -11.39 -12.72 5.15
C ILE A 174 -10.42 -11.98 6.06
N GLY A 175 -9.75 -10.98 5.53
CA GLY A 175 -8.79 -10.16 6.27
C GLY A 175 -8.26 -9.04 5.39
N GLU A 176 -7.59 -8.07 5.98
CA GLU A 176 -7.00 -6.95 5.24
C GLU A 176 -5.88 -7.41 4.30
N ALA A 177 -5.47 -6.54 3.36
CA ALA A 177 -4.35 -6.84 2.46
C ALA A 177 -3.05 -7.01 3.29
N GLY A 178 -2.20 -7.95 2.90
CA GLY A 178 -0.91 -8.16 3.58
C GLY A 178 -0.94 -8.99 4.86
N VAL A 179 -2.13 -9.43 5.37
CA VAL A 179 -2.19 -10.27 6.59
C VAL A 179 -1.79 -11.74 6.37
N GLY A 180 -1.43 -12.14 5.16
CA GLY A 180 -0.98 -13.51 4.84
C GLY A 180 -2.10 -14.50 4.51
N LYS A 181 -3.16 -14.07 3.82
CA LYS A 181 -4.25 -14.97 3.37
C LYS A 181 -3.76 -16.05 2.41
N THR A 182 -2.91 -15.67 1.46
CA THR A 182 -2.32 -16.58 0.46
C THR A 182 -1.43 -17.62 1.13
N ALA A 183 -0.64 -17.24 2.13
CA ALA A 183 0.20 -18.12 2.93
C ALA A 183 -0.62 -19.25 3.59
N ILE A 184 -1.87 -19.01 4.02
CA ILE A 184 -2.72 -20.07 4.58
C ILE A 184 -3.03 -21.16 3.55
N ALA A 185 -3.29 -20.79 2.29
CA ALA A 185 -3.53 -21.76 1.21
C ALA A 185 -2.26 -22.56 0.89
N GLU A 186 -1.11 -21.92 0.88
CA GLU A 186 0.20 -22.55 0.72
C GLU A 186 0.50 -23.52 1.87
N GLY A 187 0.19 -23.13 3.12
CA GLY A 187 0.34 -24.02 4.30
C GLY A 187 -0.53 -25.26 4.25
N ILE A 188 -1.74 -25.12 3.70
CA ILE A 188 -2.58 -26.32 3.48
C ILE A 188 -1.94 -27.20 2.41
N ALA A 189 -1.40 -26.63 1.34
CA ALA A 189 -0.70 -27.35 0.28
C ALA A 189 0.54 -28.10 0.82
N GLN A 190 1.32 -27.47 1.69
CA GLN A 190 2.45 -28.11 2.39
C GLN A 190 1.99 -29.28 3.26
N ARG A 191 0.95 -29.08 4.08
CA ARG A 191 0.41 -30.16 4.93
C ARG A 191 -0.16 -31.34 4.11
N ILE A 192 -0.73 -31.06 2.93
CA ILE A 192 -1.16 -32.09 1.99
C ILE A 192 0.07 -32.84 1.45
N ALA A 193 1.11 -32.14 1.03
CA ALA A 193 2.34 -32.73 0.52
C ALA A 193 3.06 -33.62 1.55
N GLU A 194 3.02 -33.20 2.84
CA GLU A 194 3.58 -33.93 3.97
C GLU A 194 2.66 -35.05 4.49
N GLY A 195 1.42 -35.18 3.98
CA GLY A 195 0.44 -36.13 4.46
C GLY A 195 -0.17 -35.81 5.84
N LYS A 196 0.07 -34.61 6.38
CA LYS A 196 -0.43 -34.15 7.70
C LYS A 196 -1.84 -33.57 7.64
N VAL A 197 -2.72 -34.19 6.86
CA VAL A 197 -4.11 -33.78 6.67
C VAL A 197 -5.05 -35.00 6.83
N PRO A 198 -6.35 -34.79 7.14
CA PRO A 198 -7.32 -35.85 7.17
C PRO A 198 -7.37 -36.63 5.85
N ALA A 199 -7.70 -37.92 5.91
CA ALA A 199 -7.70 -38.83 4.76
C ALA A 199 -8.48 -38.33 3.53
N ARG A 200 -9.52 -37.48 3.75
CA ARG A 200 -10.30 -36.85 2.66
C ARG A 200 -9.51 -35.84 1.82
N LEU A 201 -8.43 -35.30 2.35
CA LEU A 201 -7.62 -34.27 1.69
C LEU A 201 -6.26 -34.78 1.23
N GLN A 202 -5.86 -36.00 1.56
CA GLN A 202 -4.53 -36.55 1.22
C GLN A 202 -4.29 -36.66 -0.28
N ASP A 203 -5.34 -36.95 -1.07
CA ASP A 203 -5.23 -37.03 -2.54
C ASP A 203 -5.60 -35.73 -3.25
N LYS A 204 -5.86 -34.65 -2.51
CA LYS A 204 -6.23 -33.36 -3.10
C LYS A 204 -5.01 -32.56 -3.55
N GLU A 205 -5.22 -31.79 -4.59
CA GLU A 205 -4.23 -30.86 -5.14
C GLU A 205 -4.83 -29.45 -5.09
N ILE A 206 -4.06 -28.45 -4.59
CA ILE A 206 -4.47 -27.05 -4.55
C ILE A 206 -3.87 -26.33 -5.74
N TYR A 207 -4.72 -25.68 -6.50
CA TYR A 207 -4.35 -24.85 -7.65
C TYR A 207 -4.72 -23.40 -7.39
N LEU A 208 -3.76 -22.48 -7.50
CA LEU A 208 -3.97 -21.03 -7.48
C LEU A 208 -4.43 -20.59 -8.86
N LEU A 209 -5.58 -19.93 -8.94
CA LEU A 209 -6.11 -19.38 -10.19
C LEU A 209 -5.47 -18.03 -10.52
N ASP A 210 -4.84 -17.92 -11.67
CA ASP A 210 -4.41 -16.64 -12.25
C ASP A 210 -5.55 -16.01 -13.05
N LEU A 211 -6.24 -15.04 -12.44
CA LEU A 211 -7.32 -14.30 -13.08
C LEU A 211 -6.83 -13.45 -14.26
N THR A 212 -5.61 -12.93 -14.16
CA THR A 212 -5.03 -12.09 -15.20
C THR A 212 -4.76 -12.91 -16.46
N ALA A 213 -4.17 -14.09 -16.34
CA ALA A 213 -3.95 -15.00 -17.44
C ALA A 213 -5.28 -15.49 -18.08
N LEU A 214 -6.31 -15.67 -17.25
CA LEU A 214 -7.62 -16.12 -17.71
C LEU A 214 -8.32 -15.06 -18.59
N VAL A 215 -8.14 -13.77 -18.28
CA VAL A 215 -8.71 -12.63 -19.01
C VAL A 215 -7.83 -12.19 -20.17
N ALA A 216 -6.51 -12.31 -20.06
CA ALA A 216 -5.57 -11.83 -21.06
C ALA A 216 -5.88 -12.37 -22.48
N GLY A 217 -5.93 -11.47 -23.46
CA GLY A 217 -6.19 -11.82 -24.88
C GLY A 217 -7.64 -12.21 -25.19
N THR A 218 -8.61 -12.03 -24.28
CA THR A 218 -10.03 -12.21 -24.57
C THR A 218 -10.61 -10.90 -25.08
N GLN A 219 -10.87 -10.82 -26.39
CA GLN A 219 -11.52 -9.65 -27.02
C GLN A 219 -13.05 -9.72 -26.93
N PHE A 220 -13.61 -10.93 -26.79
CA PHE A 220 -15.05 -11.17 -26.73
C PHE A 220 -15.45 -11.95 -25.50
N ARG A 221 -16.59 -11.58 -24.92
CA ARG A 221 -17.19 -12.22 -23.74
C ARG A 221 -17.27 -13.76 -23.87
N GLY A 222 -17.59 -14.27 -25.06
CA GLY A 222 -17.70 -15.73 -25.29
C GLY A 222 -16.39 -16.50 -25.13
N GLN A 223 -15.24 -15.88 -25.42
CA GLN A 223 -13.92 -16.53 -25.25
C GLN A 223 -13.58 -16.73 -23.78
N PHE A 224 -13.83 -15.72 -22.95
CA PHE A 224 -13.65 -15.81 -21.51
C PHE A 224 -14.58 -16.87 -20.90
N GLU A 225 -15.87 -16.85 -21.28
CA GLU A 225 -16.82 -17.86 -20.82
C GLU A 225 -16.40 -19.29 -21.20
N GLN A 226 -15.86 -19.48 -22.40
CA GLN A 226 -15.35 -20.77 -22.87
C GLN A 226 -14.16 -21.24 -22.03
N ARG A 227 -13.19 -20.34 -21.72
CA ARG A 227 -12.06 -20.66 -20.86
C ARG A 227 -12.50 -21.09 -19.45
N VAL A 228 -13.40 -20.31 -18.81
CA VAL A 228 -13.94 -20.64 -17.50
C VAL A 228 -14.71 -21.97 -17.52
N LYS A 229 -15.54 -22.22 -18.54
CA LYS A 229 -16.27 -23.49 -18.71
C LYS A 229 -15.31 -24.66 -18.92
N GLY A 230 -14.24 -24.49 -19.71
CA GLY A 230 -13.18 -25.47 -19.93
C GLY A 230 -12.47 -25.83 -18.63
N LEU A 231 -12.02 -24.82 -17.86
CA LEU A 231 -11.39 -24.98 -16.55
C LEU A 231 -12.28 -25.74 -15.58
N LEU A 232 -13.55 -25.33 -15.45
CA LEU A 232 -14.52 -26.01 -14.58
C LEU A 232 -14.77 -27.46 -14.99
N SER A 233 -14.76 -27.75 -16.30
CA SER A 233 -14.91 -29.12 -16.81
C SER A 233 -13.72 -30.01 -16.44
N GLU A 234 -12.49 -29.50 -16.55
CA GLU A 234 -11.27 -30.20 -16.13
C GLU A 234 -11.24 -30.45 -14.62
N ILE A 235 -11.60 -29.44 -13.80
CA ILE A 235 -11.67 -29.59 -12.33
C ILE A 235 -12.68 -30.68 -11.93
N LYS A 236 -13.86 -30.70 -12.59
CA LYS A 236 -14.89 -31.74 -12.35
C LYS A 236 -14.41 -33.12 -12.75
N ALA A 237 -13.74 -33.24 -13.90
CA ALA A 237 -13.21 -34.51 -14.38
C ALA A 237 -12.09 -35.05 -13.50
N ALA A 238 -11.22 -34.16 -13.00
CA ALA A 238 -10.13 -34.52 -12.09
C ALA A 238 -10.64 -34.96 -10.71
N GLY A 239 -11.66 -34.29 -10.15
CA GLY A 239 -12.32 -34.64 -8.89
C GLY A 239 -11.45 -34.44 -7.62
N ASN A 240 -10.14 -34.29 -7.75
CA ASN A 240 -9.19 -34.10 -6.66
C ASN A 240 -8.66 -32.68 -6.53
N VAL A 241 -9.15 -31.73 -7.33
CA VAL A 241 -8.68 -30.34 -7.36
C VAL A 241 -9.45 -29.48 -6.36
N ILE A 242 -8.72 -28.67 -5.60
CA ILE A 242 -9.22 -27.54 -4.82
C ILE A 242 -8.69 -26.27 -5.48
N LEU A 243 -9.57 -25.38 -5.89
CA LEU A 243 -9.20 -24.13 -6.52
C LEU A 243 -9.02 -23.04 -5.45
N PHE A 244 -7.84 -22.44 -5.36
CA PHE A 244 -7.63 -21.24 -4.57
C PHE A 244 -7.79 -20.00 -5.46
N ILE A 245 -8.63 -19.07 -5.03
CA ILE A 245 -8.92 -17.83 -5.75
C ILE A 245 -8.61 -16.69 -4.82
N ASP A 246 -7.49 -16.00 -5.11
CA ASP A 246 -7.20 -14.75 -4.43
C ASP A 246 -8.07 -13.62 -5.01
N GLU A 247 -8.42 -12.66 -4.17
CA GLU A 247 -9.33 -11.57 -4.52
C GLU A 247 -10.62 -12.06 -5.19
N ILE A 248 -11.29 -13.04 -4.58
CA ILE A 248 -12.50 -13.68 -5.15
C ILE A 248 -13.60 -12.67 -5.52
N HIS A 249 -13.59 -11.47 -4.94
CA HIS A 249 -14.49 -10.39 -5.26
C HIS A 249 -14.36 -9.93 -6.73
N ASN A 250 -13.17 -10.02 -7.34
CA ASN A 250 -12.96 -9.70 -8.74
C ASN A 250 -13.75 -10.61 -9.69
N ILE A 251 -14.00 -11.85 -9.28
CA ILE A 251 -14.84 -12.76 -10.05
C ILE A 251 -16.33 -12.41 -9.91
N VAL A 252 -16.73 -11.93 -8.72
CA VAL A 252 -18.13 -11.66 -8.36
C VAL A 252 -18.57 -10.26 -8.75
N GLY A 253 -17.70 -9.26 -8.55
CA GLY A 253 -17.97 -7.82 -8.73
C GLY A 253 -17.85 -7.32 -10.18
N ALA A 254 -17.28 -8.08 -11.08
CA ALA A 254 -17.10 -7.69 -12.48
C ALA A 254 -18.41 -7.56 -13.29
N GLY A 255 -19.56 -7.37 -12.65
CA GLY A 255 -20.88 -7.38 -13.29
C GLY A 255 -21.69 -6.07 -13.20
N ASP A 256 -21.20 -5.03 -12.51
CA ASP A 256 -21.98 -3.80 -12.28
C ASP A 256 -21.76 -2.69 -13.33
N SER A 257 -20.81 -2.83 -14.22
CA SER A 257 -20.63 -1.95 -15.39
C SER A 257 -21.16 -2.61 -16.66
N ASP A 258 -21.91 -1.88 -17.47
CA ASP A 258 -22.44 -2.32 -18.77
C ASP A 258 -21.34 -2.99 -19.62
N GLY A 259 -21.41 -4.34 -19.71
CA GLY A 259 -20.50 -5.13 -20.52
C GLY A 259 -19.45 -5.96 -19.77
N ALA A 260 -19.35 -5.91 -18.45
CA ALA A 260 -18.34 -6.64 -17.69
C ALA A 260 -18.60 -8.16 -17.62
N MET A 261 -17.50 -8.94 -17.68
CA MET A 261 -17.49 -10.40 -17.74
C MET A 261 -17.82 -11.00 -16.36
N ASN A 262 -19.01 -11.54 -16.18
CA ASN A 262 -19.46 -12.09 -14.90
C ASN A 262 -19.13 -13.59 -14.78
N ALA A 263 -17.90 -13.91 -14.36
CA ALA A 263 -17.47 -15.30 -14.12
C ALA A 263 -18.26 -15.98 -12.99
N ALA A 264 -18.75 -15.21 -12.03
CA ALA A 264 -19.54 -15.73 -10.92
C ALA A 264 -20.78 -16.48 -11.40
N ASN A 265 -21.49 -15.97 -12.41
CA ASN A 265 -22.69 -16.61 -12.94
C ASN A 265 -22.40 -17.98 -13.58
N ILE A 266 -21.19 -18.18 -14.10
CA ILE A 266 -20.75 -19.45 -14.66
C ILE A 266 -20.33 -20.42 -13.55
N MET A 267 -19.70 -19.92 -12.50
CA MET A 267 -19.22 -20.73 -11.38
C MET A 267 -20.33 -21.08 -10.38
N LYS A 268 -21.32 -20.20 -10.16
CA LYS A 268 -22.45 -20.40 -9.22
C LYS A 268 -23.13 -21.77 -9.33
N PRO A 269 -23.48 -22.28 -10.53
CA PRO A 269 -24.10 -23.61 -10.65
C PRO A 269 -23.18 -24.75 -10.19
N ALA A 270 -21.87 -24.65 -10.47
CA ALA A 270 -20.90 -25.67 -10.06
C ALA A 270 -20.66 -25.64 -8.54
N LEU A 271 -20.53 -24.46 -7.95
CA LEU A 271 -20.44 -24.26 -6.50
C LEU A 271 -21.71 -24.70 -5.79
N SER A 272 -22.90 -24.35 -6.31
CA SER A 272 -24.17 -24.69 -5.69
C SER A 272 -24.45 -26.19 -5.68
N ARG A 273 -23.96 -26.93 -6.66
CA ARG A 273 -24.10 -28.39 -6.73
C ARG A 273 -22.99 -29.15 -5.99
N GLY A 274 -21.99 -28.43 -5.42
CA GLY A 274 -20.84 -29.06 -4.77
C GLY A 274 -19.93 -29.83 -5.71
N GLN A 275 -19.90 -29.47 -6.99
CA GLN A 275 -19.12 -30.13 -8.04
C GLN A 275 -17.65 -29.71 -8.02
N ILE A 276 -17.35 -28.57 -7.41
CA ILE A 276 -16.00 -28.02 -7.23
C ILE A 276 -15.84 -27.58 -5.78
N GLN A 277 -14.61 -27.63 -5.28
CA GLN A 277 -14.20 -27.04 -3.99
C GLN A 277 -13.34 -25.81 -4.26
N VAL A 278 -13.62 -24.73 -3.54
CA VAL A 278 -12.94 -23.45 -3.69
C VAL A 278 -12.52 -22.92 -2.33
N ILE A 279 -11.30 -22.42 -2.22
CA ILE A 279 -10.84 -21.55 -1.15
C ILE A 279 -10.83 -20.14 -1.74
N GLY A 280 -11.60 -19.22 -1.20
CA GLY A 280 -11.57 -17.80 -1.59
C GLY A 280 -10.76 -16.97 -0.61
N ALA A 281 -10.13 -15.89 -1.06
CA ALA A 281 -9.54 -14.87 -0.21
C ALA A 281 -10.09 -13.49 -0.61
N THR A 282 -10.37 -12.61 0.37
CA THR A 282 -10.90 -11.26 0.12
C THR A 282 -10.75 -10.39 1.37
N THR A 283 -11.06 -9.10 1.27
CA THR A 283 -11.12 -8.18 2.42
C THR A 283 -12.49 -8.21 3.10
N PHE A 284 -12.60 -7.63 4.31
CA PHE A 284 -13.88 -7.53 5.02
C PHE A 284 -14.92 -6.71 4.27
N ALA A 285 -14.50 -5.59 3.70
CA ALA A 285 -15.37 -4.67 2.96
C ALA A 285 -15.94 -5.33 1.69
N GLU A 286 -15.10 -6.01 0.95
CA GLU A 286 -15.45 -6.69 -0.30
C GLU A 286 -16.30 -7.94 -0.06
N TYR A 287 -16.02 -8.70 1.00
CA TYR A 287 -16.85 -9.83 1.39
C TYR A 287 -18.29 -9.40 1.63
N ARG A 288 -18.50 -8.33 2.43
CA ARG A 288 -19.82 -7.77 2.68
C ARG A 288 -20.50 -7.24 1.41
N LYS A 289 -19.74 -6.55 0.56
CA LYS A 289 -20.26 -5.92 -0.65
C LYS A 289 -20.68 -6.94 -1.71
N PHE A 290 -19.89 -7.99 -1.94
CA PHE A 290 -20.03 -8.88 -3.09
C PHE A 290 -20.49 -10.31 -2.76
N ILE A 291 -20.11 -10.87 -1.60
CA ILE A 291 -20.42 -12.28 -1.26
C ILE A 291 -21.61 -12.37 -0.33
N GLU A 292 -21.69 -11.55 0.71
CA GLU A 292 -22.75 -11.59 1.71
C GLU A 292 -24.10 -11.13 1.13
N LYS A 293 -24.09 -10.16 0.20
CA LYS A 293 -25.29 -9.72 -0.52
C LYS A 293 -25.85 -10.76 -1.50
N ASP A 294 -25.04 -11.70 -1.98
CA ASP A 294 -25.45 -12.75 -2.88
C ASP A 294 -25.83 -14.01 -2.10
N SER A 295 -27.14 -14.23 -1.91
CA SER A 295 -27.67 -15.35 -1.13
C SER A 295 -27.25 -16.73 -1.62
N ALA A 296 -26.86 -16.87 -2.89
CA ALA A 296 -26.39 -18.13 -3.46
C ALA A 296 -24.93 -18.41 -3.07
N LEU A 297 -24.10 -17.39 -2.98
CA LEU A 297 -22.70 -17.48 -2.56
C LEU A 297 -22.58 -17.55 -1.03
N GLU A 298 -23.30 -16.74 -0.29
CA GLU A 298 -23.32 -16.73 1.18
C GLU A 298 -23.61 -18.12 1.75
N ARG A 299 -24.56 -18.85 1.16
CA ARG A 299 -24.90 -20.21 1.59
C ARG A 299 -23.82 -21.25 1.26
N ARG A 300 -22.80 -20.92 0.49
CA ARG A 300 -21.75 -21.84 0.00
C ARG A 300 -20.39 -21.57 0.58
N PHE A 301 -20.08 -20.31 0.84
CA PHE A 301 -18.85 -19.92 1.49
C PHE A 301 -18.99 -19.88 3.01
N GLN A 302 -17.95 -20.30 3.70
CA GLN A 302 -17.85 -20.21 5.15
C GLN A 302 -16.72 -19.26 5.50
N PRO A 303 -16.99 -18.11 6.16
CA PRO A 303 -15.96 -17.15 6.51
C PRO A 303 -14.97 -17.72 7.52
N VAL A 304 -13.69 -17.43 7.28
CA VAL A 304 -12.57 -17.64 8.18
C VAL A 304 -11.87 -16.30 8.34
N LYS A 305 -11.97 -15.70 9.52
CA LYS A 305 -11.28 -14.44 9.81
C LYS A 305 -9.79 -14.68 9.88
N VAL A 306 -9.04 -13.83 9.20
CA VAL A 306 -7.58 -13.75 9.23
C VAL A 306 -7.23 -12.37 9.76
N GLU A 307 -6.91 -12.32 11.03
CA GLU A 307 -6.56 -11.09 11.72
C GLU A 307 -5.06 -10.78 11.55
N GLU A 308 -4.69 -9.52 11.73
CA GLU A 308 -3.29 -9.12 11.79
C GLU A 308 -2.60 -9.86 12.93
N PRO A 309 -1.40 -10.44 12.71
CA PRO A 309 -0.66 -11.14 13.76
C PRO A 309 -0.20 -10.15 14.84
N SER A 310 -0.07 -10.65 16.08
CA SER A 310 0.58 -9.85 17.13
C SER A 310 2.04 -9.58 16.78
N ILE A 311 2.64 -8.56 17.41
CA ILE A 311 4.06 -8.23 17.22
C ILE A 311 4.94 -9.46 17.46
N ASN A 312 4.68 -10.24 18.51
CA ASN A 312 5.44 -11.46 18.83
C ASN A 312 5.29 -12.53 17.75
N ASP A 313 4.07 -12.72 17.22
CA ASP A 313 3.82 -13.67 16.14
C ASP A 313 4.50 -13.20 14.84
N ALA A 314 4.46 -11.89 14.55
CA ALA A 314 5.15 -11.31 13.40
C ALA A 314 6.68 -11.50 13.49
N ILE A 315 7.29 -11.28 14.67
CA ILE A 315 8.71 -11.57 14.91
C ILE A 315 9.01 -13.05 14.63
N ALA A 316 8.15 -13.97 15.06
CA ALA A 316 8.33 -15.39 14.80
C ALA A 316 8.23 -15.71 13.29
N VAL A 317 7.29 -15.06 12.57
CA VAL A 317 7.15 -15.19 11.11
C VAL A 317 8.41 -14.69 10.39
N ILE A 318 8.85 -13.45 10.70
CA ILE A 318 10.05 -12.87 10.07
C ILE A 318 11.29 -13.72 10.34
N ARG A 319 11.46 -14.22 11.59
CA ARG A 319 12.56 -15.14 11.93
C ARG A 319 12.55 -16.42 11.08
N GLY A 320 11.36 -16.89 10.72
CA GLY A 320 11.22 -18.08 9.87
C GLY A 320 11.52 -17.85 8.41
N VAL A 321 11.23 -16.66 7.89
CA VAL A 321 11.42 -16.34 6.47
C VAL A 321 12.75 -15.64 6.18
N LYS A 322 13.43 -15.05 7.19
CA LYS A 322 14.67 -14.28 7.00
C LYS A 322 15.74 -15.01 6.21
N GLY A 323 15.85 -16.35 6.37
CA GLY A 323 16.85 -17.16 5.68
C GLY A 323 16.75 -17.13 4.14
N TYR A 324 15.56 -16.86 3.59
CA TYR A 324 15.38 -16.70 2.14
C TYR A 324 15.98 -15.37 1.67
N TYR A 325 15.75 -14.28 2.42
CA TYR A 325 16.29 -12.95 2.15
C TYR A 325 17.81 -12.89 2.38
N GLU A 326 18.31 -13.52 3.45
CA GLU A 326 19.74 -13.68 3.71
C GLU A 326 20.46 -14.32 2.53
N LYS A 327 19.88 -15.38 1.98
CA LYS A 327 20.41 -16.07 0.80
C LYS A 327 20.37 -15.22 -0.46
N TYR A 328 19.24 -14.53 -0.68
CA TYR A 328 19.03 -13.75 -1.89
C TYR A 328 19.96 -12.53 -1.95
N HIS A 329 20.10 -11.81 -0.83
CA HIS A 329 20.91 -10.61 -0.75
C HIS A 329 22.35 -10.86 -0.32
N CYS A 330 22.72 -12.10 0.01
CA CYS A 330 24.04 -12.47 0.53
C CYS A 330 24.45 -11.70 1.79
N VAL A 331 23.52 -11.47 2.73
CA VAL A 331 23.72 -10.76 4.00
C VAL A 331 23.18 -11.59 5.15
N ARG A 332 23.62 -11.32 6.39
CA ARG A 332 23.05 -11.93 7.59
C ARG A 332 22.15 -10.96 8.33
N VAL A 333 21.03 -11.46 8.85
CA VAL A 333 20.08 -10.67 9.65
C VAL A 333 20.12 -11.15 11.10
N PRO A 334 20.71 -10.38 12.02
CA PRO A 334 20.68 -10.67 13.45
C PRO A 334 19.25 -10.71 14.01
N ASP A 335 19.02 -11.52 15.04
CA ASP A 335 17.68 -11.62 15.66
C ASP A 335 17.22 -10.31 16.34
N SER A 336 18.15 -9.44 16.74
CA SER A 336 17.86 -8.09 17.22
C SER A 336 17.22 -7.25 16.11
N ILE A 337 17.80 -7.29 14.90
CA ILE A 337 17.27 -6.55 13.74
C ILE A 337 15.89 -7.06 13.33
N VAL A 338 15.63 -8.37 13.45
CA VAL A 338 14.28 -8.91 13.21
C VAL A 338 13.24 -8.25 14.11
N ALA A 339 13.55 -8.08 15.40
CA ALA A 339 12.65 -7.41 16.33
C ALA A 339 12.51 -5.91 15.97
N ASP A 340 13.61 -5.24 15.65
CA ASP A 340 13.61 -3.82 15.26
C ASP A 340 12.77 -3.58 14.00
N VAL A 341 12.92 -4.42 12.96
CA VAL A 341 12.13 -4.36 11.72
C VAL A 341 10.63 -4.43 12.02
N VAL A 342 10.20 -5.36 12.88
CA VAL A 342 8.78 -5.49 13.22
C VAL A 342 8.29 -4.28 14.01
N HIS A 343 9.03 -3.85 15.04
CA HIS A 343 8.65 -2.69 15.85
C HIS A 343 8.63 -1.39 15.05
N LEU A 344 9.63 -1.16 14.19
CA LEU A 344 9.70 0.03 13.36
C LEU A 344 8.62 0.02 12.28
N SER A 345 8.34 -1.13 11.66
CA SER A 345 7.25 -1.25 10.70
C SER A 345 5.88 -0.99 11.34
N GLU A 346 5.66 -1.48 12.57
CA GLU A 346 4.41 -1.24 13.29
C GLU A 346 4.24 0.24 13.67
N ARG A 347 5.33 0.88 14.07
CA ARG A 347 5.32 2.26 14.53
C ARG A 347 5.19 3.28 13.38
N TYR A 348 5.90 3.06 12.28
CA TYR A 348 6.06 4.08 11.23
C TYR A 348 5.30 3.78 9.94
N ILE A 349 4.94 2.50 9.68
CA ILE A 349 4.21 2.10 8.46
C ILE A 349 2.78 1.75 8.85
N THR A 350 1.87 2.71 8.68
CA THR A 350 0.48 2.62 9.16
C THR A 350 -0.54 2.33 8.07
N ASP A 351 -0.13 2.38 6.81
CA ASP A 351 -0.96 2.14 5.63
C ASP A 351 -1.05 0.66 5.23
N ARG A 352 -0.21 -0.20 5.83
CA ARG A 352 -0.11 -1.65 5.57
C ARG A 352 -0.18 -2.45 6.87
N TYR A 353 -0.37 -3.77 6.73
CA TYR A 353 -0.55 -4.69 7.85
C TYR A 353 0.61 -5.65 8.01
N LEU A 354 0.85 -6.11 9.24
CA LEU A 354 1.78 -7.20 9.52
C LEU A 354 1.23 -8.53 8.96
N PRO A 355 2.09 -9.47 8.50
CA PRO A 355 3.56 -9.39 8.48
C PRO A 355 4.14 -8.70 7.24
N ASP A 356 3.33 -8.40 6.23
CA ASP A 356 3.75 -7.94 4.90
C ASP A 356 4.64 -6.69 4.97
N LYS A 357 4.21 -5.63 5.71
CA LYS A 357 4.99 -4.41 5.90
C LYS A 357 6.37 -4.66 6.54
N ALA A 358 6.48 -5.67 7.41
CA ALA A 358 7.76 -6.02 8.03
C ALA A 358 8.63 -6.87 7.11
N ILE A 359 8.04 -7.70 6.26
CA ILE A 359 8.73 -8.45 5.22
C ILE A 359 9.34 -7.50 4.19
N ASP A 360 8.54 -6.55 3.69
CA ASP A 360 9.00 -5.53 2.74
C ASP A 360 10.14 -4.69 3.33
N LEU A 361 10.00 -4.26 4.60
CA LEU A 361 11.05 -3.50 5.29
C LEU A 361 12.33 -4.32 5.45
N LEU A 362 12.22 -5.62 5.76
CA LEU A 362 13.36 -6.52 5.84
C LEU A 362 14.06 -6.67 4.49
N ASP A 363 13.30 -6.91 3.42
CA ASP A 363 13.81 -7.10 2.07
C ASP A 363 14.60 -5.86 1.61
N GLU A 364 14.01 -4.68 1.76
CA GLU A 364 14.66 -3.43 1.36
C GLU A 364 15.85 -3.07 2.27
N SER A 365 15.80 -3.41 3.57
CA SER A 365 16.95 -3.24 4.47
C SER A 365 18.13 -4.16 4.08
N CYS A 366 17.83 -5.39 3.67
CA CYS A 366 18.84 -6.30 3.13
C CYS A 366 19.42 -5.77 1.81
N ALA A 367 18.59 -5.19 0.94
CA ALA A 367 19.04 -4.55 -0.30
C ALA A 367 19.91 -3.31 -0.02
N CYS A 368 19.54 -2.47 0.95
CA CYS A 368 20.32 -1.31 1.38
C CYS A 368 21.71 -1.73 1.91
N CYS A 369 21.75 -2.76 2.75
CA CYS A 369 23.00 -3.35 3.24
C CYS A 369 23.86 -3.88 2.08
N ASN A 370 23.27 -4.61 1.12
CA ASN A 370 23.96 -5.13 -0.06
C ASN A 370 24.59 -4.00 -0.89
N LEU A 371 23.84 -2.93 -1.16
CA LEU A 371 24.34 -1.77 -1.93
C LEU A 371 25.49 -1.03 -1.24
N ARG A 372 25.51 -1.01 0.09
CA ARG A 372 26.59 -0.41 0.87
C ARG A 372 27.89 -1.19 0.82
N HIS A 373 27.83 -2.50 0.53
CA HIS A 373 28.96 -3.41 0.53
C HIS A 373 29.32 -3.89 -0.87
N PRO A 374 30.26 -3.23 -1.58
CA PRO A 374 30.63 -3.59 -2.94
C PRO A 374 31.26 -4.98 -3.06
N GLU A 375 31.76 -5.56 -1.95
CA GLU A 375 32.31 -6.91 -1.89
C GLU A 375 31.27 -7.98 -2.26
N ILE A 376 30.00 -7.75 -1.97
CA ILE A 376 28.90 -8.67 -2.35
C ILE A 376 28.75 -8.71 -3.87
N THR A 377 28.78 -7.53 -4.51
CA THR A 377 28.71 -7.43 -5.97
C THR A 377 29.90 -8.12 -6.63
N GLU A 378 31.11 -7.95 -6.07
CA GLU A 378 32.31 -8.62 -6.57
C GLU A 378 32.19 -10.15 -6.43
N PHE A 379 31.69 -10.63 -5.29
CA PHE A 379 31.46 -12.06 -5.02
C PHE A 379 30.47 -12.67 -6.02
N LEU A 380 29.31 -12.03 -6.24
CA LEU A 380 28.28 -12.49 -7.17
C LEU A 380 28.79 -12.52 -8.63
N ASN A 381 29.55 -11.49 -9.02
CA ASN A 381 30.18 -11.46 -10.35
C ASN A 381 31.19 -12.58 -10.54
N LEU A 382 32.00 -12.85 -9.52
CA LEU A 382 32.98 -13.98 -9.55
C LEU A 382 32.24 -15.32 -9.60
N GLN A 383 31.19 -15.52 -8.81
CA GLN A 383 30.38 -16.74 -8.89
C GLN A 383 29.78 -16.94 -10.29
N LYS A 384 29.26 -15.87 -10.91
CA LYS A 384 28.73 -15.93 -12.26
C LYS A 384 29.79 -16.29 -13.29
N GLN A 385 31.00 -15.67 -13.19
CA GLN A 385 32.12 -15.99 -14.06
C GLN A 385 32.58 -17.44 -13.91
N VAL A 386 32.64 -17.95 -12.66
CA VAL A 386 32.95 -19.36 -12.41
C VAL A 386 31.93 -20.29 -13.04
N ALA A 387 30.62 -20.01 -12.87
CA ALA A 387 29.55 -20.82 -13.48
C ALA A 387 29.56 -20.78 -15.02
N GLU A 388 29.84 -19.62 -15.62
CA GLU A 388 30.01 -19.49 -17.07
C GLU A 388 31.20 -20.24 -17.60
N LEU A 389 32.36 -20.24 -16.89
CA LEU A 389 33.54 -20.98 -17.27
C LEU A 389 33.37 -22.48 -17.04
N GLU A 390 32.64 -22.91 -16.01
CA GLU A 390 32.30 -24.32 -15.78
C GLU A 390 31.42 -24.89 -16.89
N THR A 391 30.41 -24.09 -17.35
CA THR A 391 29.60 -24.49 -18.51
C THR A 391 30.43 -24.57 -19.77
N LYS A 392 31.35 -23.63 -20.02
CA LYS A 392 32.28 -23.68 -21.15
C LYS A 392 33.23 -24.85 -21.07
N GLU A 393 33.80 -25.16 -19.88
CA GLU A 393 34.62 -26.32 -19.66
C GLU A 393 33.87 -27.60 -20.02
N HIS A 394 32.62 -27.74 -19.54
CA HIS A 394 31.78 -28.90 -19.81
C HIS A 394 31.46 -29.03 -21.32
N ASP A 395 31.16 -27.94 -22.00
CA ASP A 395 30.86 -27.93 -23.44
C ASP A 395 32.09 -28.24 -24.29
N LEU A 396 33.30 -27.80 -23.86
CA LEU A 396 34.56 -28.12 -24.51
C LEU A 396 35.01 -29.59 -24.26
N GLU A 397 34.72 -30.15 -23.09
CA GLU A 397 34.99 -31.57 -22.77
C GLU A 397 34.01 -32.53 -23.46
N ASN A 398 32.73 -32.11 -23.65
CA ASN A 398 31.65 -32.90 -24.22
C ASN A 398 31.00 -32.17 -25.42
N PRO A 399 31.69 -32.05 -26.56
CA PRO A 399 31.15 -31.38 -27.74
C PRO A 399 29.91 -32.11 -28.25
N ASP A 400 28.81 -31.34 -28.46
CA ASP A 400 27.52 -31.87 -28.94
C ASP A 400 27.66 -32.31 -30.42
N PRO A 401 27.49 -33.61 -30.73
CA PRO A 401 27.75 -34.12 -32.08
C PRO A 401 26.82 -33.54 -33.18
N GLU A 402 25.70 -32.95 -32.77
CA GLU A 402 24.73 -32.33 -33.70
C GLU A 402 25.05 -30.88 -34.10
N LYS A 403 25.91 -30.18 -33.35
CA LYS A 403 26.23 -28.76 -33.56
C LYS A 403 27.61 -28.51 -34.24
N GLN A 404 28.55 -29.42 -34.07
CA GLN A 404 29.90 -29.32 -34.66
C GLN A 404 30.26 -30.68 -35.25
N GLY A 405 30.18 -30.81 -36.55
CA GLY A 405 30.72 -31.99 -37.25
C GLY A 405 32.20 -32.15 -36.96
N ASP A 406 32.69 -33.39 -36.66
CA ASP A 406 34.11 -33.85 -36.46
C ASP A 406 35.15 -32.80 -35.99
N ALA A 407 34.78 -31.85 -35.14
CA ALA A 407 35.66 -30.86 -34.57
C ALA A 407 36.46 -31.50 -33.41
N ALA A 408 37.77 -31.61 -33.59
CA ALA A 408 38.69 -32.04 -32.53
C ALA A 408 38.59 -31.06 -31.31
N ILE A 409 38.64 -31.62 -30.10
CA ILE A 409 38.66 -30.85 -28.86
C ILE A 409 39.77 -29.80 -28.93
N ASP A 410 39.46 -28.53 -28.76
CA ASP A 410 40.45 -27.46 -28.66
C ASP A 410 41.12 -27.49 -27.28
N TYR A 411 42.22 -28.25 -27.18
CA TYR A 411 42.96 -28.42 -25.93
C TYR A 411 43.63 -27.12 -25.47
N GLU A 412 43.89 -26.14 -26.34
CA GLU A 412 44.47 -24.86 -25.97
C GLU A 412 43.46 -23.98 -25.27
N GLU A 413 42.21 -23.88 -25.80
CA GLU A 413 41.13 -23.14 -25.17
C GLU A 413 40.69 -23.81 -23.87
N LEU A 414 40.61 -25.14 -23.81
CA LEU A 414 40.33 -25.89 -22.60
C LEU A 414 41.38 -25.64 -21.49
N ALA A 415 42.68 -25.62 -21.84
CA ALA A 415 43.73 -25.35 -20.87
C ALA A 415 43.68 -23.91 -20.33
N LYS A 416 43.36 -22.93 -21.19
CA LYS A 416 43.15 -21.53 -20.76
C LYS A 416 41.96 -21.42 -19.82
N THR A 417 40.81 -21.99 -20.18
CA THR A 417 39.58 -21.98 -19.35
C THR A 417 39.83 -22.63 -17.99
N LYS A 418 40.53 -23.77 -17.93
CA LYS A 418 40.90 -24.44 -16.66
C LYS A 418 41.83 -23.60 -15.81
N THR A 419 42.77 -22.88 -16.43
CA THR A 419 43.68 -21.99 -15.68
C THR A 419 43.00 -20.81 -15.09
N GLU A 420 42.10 -20.15 -15.84
CA GLU A 420 41.28 -19.04 -15.37
C GLU A 420 40.33 -19.50 -14.25
N LEU A 421 39.69 -20.64 -14.41
CA LEU A 421 38.78 -21.23 -13.42
C LEU A 421 39.52 -21.54 -12.12
N ALA A 422 40.75 -22.10 -12.18
CA ALA A 422 41.55 -22.35 -11.00
C ALA A 422 41.94 -21.06 -10.26
N GLN A 423 42.29 -19.98 -10.98
CA GLN A 423 42.60 -18.67 -10.38
C GLN A 423 41.36 -18.05 -9.69
N LEU A 424 40.17 -18.12 -10.32
CA LEU A 424 38.93 -17.58 -9.74
C LEU A 424 38.49 -18.40 -8.52
N ARG A 425 38.59 -19.75 -8.58
CA ARG A 425 38.32 -20.65 -7.45
C ARG A 425 39.27 -20.41 -6.26
N GLN A 426 40.46 -19.92 -6.48
CA GLN A 426 41.39 -19.57 -5.39
C GLN A 426 40.98 -18.25 -4.69
N LYS A 427 40.38 -17.30 -5.42
CA LYS A 427 39.89 -15.99 -4.88
C LYS A 427 38.55 -16.10 -4.15
N LEU A 428 37.68 -16.99 -4.62
CA LEU A 428 36.31 -17.12 -4.15
C LEU A 428 36.18 -17.33 -2.62
N PRO A 429 36.94 -18.24 -1.96
CA PRO A 429 36.78 -18.50 -0.52
C PRO A 429 37.15 -17.31 0.37
N ALA A 430 38.11 -16.48 -0.06
CA ALA A 430 38.50 -15.29 0.70
C ALA A 430 37.42 -14.20 0.67
N LEU A 431 36.74 -14.07 -0.45
CA LEU A 431 35.59 -13.16 -0.60
C LEU A 431 34.35 -13.73 0.11
N GLU A 432 34.11 -15.02 0.00
CA GLU A 432 33.01 -15.71 0.68
C GLU A 432 33.04 -15.49 2.20
N LEU A 433 34.24 -15.62 2.81
CA LEU A 433 34.43 -15.34 4.23
C LEU A 433 34.11 -13.87 4.60
N ARG A 434 34.50 -12.91 3.76
CA ARG A 434 34.19 -11.49 3.99
C ARG A 434 32.69 -11.21 3.87
N VAL A 435 32.06 -11.77 2.85
CA VAL A 435 30.61 -11.62 2.62
C VAL A 435 29.81 -12.29 3.74
N ALA A 436 30.26 -13.44 4.25
CA ALA A 436 29.60 -14.14 5.35
C ALA A 436 29.54 -13.34 6.67
N ASP A 437 30.43 -12.35 6.85
CA ASP A 437 30.46 -11.48 8.04
C ASP A 437 29.61 -10.22 7.88
N ILE A 438 29.09 -9.94 6.69
CA ILE A 438 28.25 -8.75 6.44
C ILE A 438 26.89 -8.96 7.08
N GLN A 439 26.51 -8.02 7.95
CA GLN A 439 25.26 -8.06 8.68
C GLN A 439 24.45 -6.77 8.45
N VAL A 440 23.14 -6.93 8.37
CA VAL A 440 22.21 -5.81 8.36
C VAL A 440 22.28 -5.07 9.70
N ALA A 441 22.51 -3.77 9.66
CA ALA A 441 22.60 -2.90 10.82
C ALA A 441 21.28 -2.17 11.07
N ALA A 442 21.08 -1.66 12.29
CA ALA A 442 19.94 -0.79 12.61
C ALA A 442 19.90 0.48 11.74
N ASP A 443 21.09 0.92 11.26
CA ASP A 443 21.22 2.05 10.35
C ASP A 443 20.58 1.79 8.99
N ASP A 444 20.71 0.58 8.45
CA ASP A 444 20.10 0.19 7.19
C ASP A 444 18.58 0.23 7.30
N VAL A 445 18.02 -0.31 8.39
CA VAL A 445 16.59 -0.28 8.65
C VAL A 445 16.07 1.14 8.82
N ALA A 446 16.79 1.98 9.58
CA ALA A 446 16.42 3.37 9.81
C ALA A 446 16.44 4.20 8.52
N GLN A 447 17.42 3.97 7.63
CA GLN A 447 17.49 4.62 6.32
C GLN A 447 16.30 4.27 5.42
N VAL A 448 15.88 3.01 5.40
CA VAL A 448 14.71 2.59 4.63
C VAL A 448 13.43 3.22 5.19
N VAL A 449 13.27 3.25 6.51
CA VAL A 449 12.13 3.92 7.14
C VAL A 449 12.14 5.43 6.83
N GLU A 450 13.32 6.08 6.83
CA GLU A 450 13.46 7.48 6.41
C GLU A 450 13.02 7.70 4.96
N LEU A 451 13.43 6.82 4.04
CA LEU A 451 13.02 6.89 2.63
C LEU A 451 11.52 6.77 2.45
N TRP A 452 10.86 5.91 3.22
CA TRP A 452 9.42 5.68 3.09
C TRP A 452 8.55 6.73 3.79
N THR A 453 9.01 7.22 4.93
CA THR A 453 8.20 8.09 5.81
C THR A 453 8.66 9.55 5.81
N GLY A 454 9.87 9.84 5.35
CA GLY A 454 10.50 11.16 5.45
C GLY A 454 10.99 11.53 6.85
N ILE A 455 10.97 10.59 7.80
CA ILE A 455 11.41 10.82 9.19
C ILE A 455 12.93 10.61 9.27
N PRO A 456 13.74 11.57 9.76
CA PRO A 456 15.19 11.43 9.82
C PRO A 456 15.65 10.19 10.61
N ALA A 457 16.60 9.43 10.07
CA ALA A 457 17.13 8.20 10.67
C ALA A 457 17.68 8.42 12.09
N VAL A 458 18.22 9.60 12.38
CA VAL A 458 18.71 9.96 13.73
C VAL A 458 17.57 9.90 14.75
N LYS A 459 16.39 10.43 14.41
CA LYS A 459 15.21 10.40 15.28
C LYS A 459 14.64 8.99 15.46
N ILE A 460 14.76 8.13 14.45
CA ILE A 460 14.29 6.75 14.51
C ILE A 460 15.11 5.91 15.52
N LYS A 461 16.40 6.24 15.68
CA LYS A 461 17.33 5.54 16.57
C LYS A 461 17.19 5.92 18.06
N GLU A 462 16.64 7.11 18.35
CA GLU A 462 16.42 7.52 19.74
C GLU A 462 15.38 6.62 20.41
N THR A 463 15.68 6.12 21.60
CA THR A 463 14.70 5.33 22.34
C THR A 463 13.58 6.25 22.86
N GLU A 464 12.36 5.73 22.90
CA GLU A 464 11.21 6.48 23.43
C GLU A 464 11.44 6.92 24.90
N TYR A 465 12.17 6.11 25.65
CA TYR A 465 12.52 6.43 27.04
C TYR A 465 13.46 7.62 27.16
N ASP A 466 14.46 7.76 26.29
CA ASP A 466 15.40 8.87 26.31
C ASP A 466 14.67 10.19 26.04
N ARG A 467 13.74 10.20 25.09
CA ARG A 467 12.89 11.37 24.79
C ARG A 467 11.97 11.74 25.94
N LEU A 468 11.33 10.74 26.54
CA LEU A 468 10.46 10.98 27.69
C LEU A 468 11.24 11.53 28.89
N MET A 469 12.50 11.14 29.06
CA MET A 469 13.34 11.69 30.13
C MET A 469 13.65 13.17 29.90
N GLY A 470 13.99 13.57 28.67
CA GLY A 470 14.32 14.95 28.31
C GLY A 470 13.11 15.85 28.01
N LEU A 471 11.89 15.32 27.98
CA LEU A 471 10.68 16.03 27.53
C LEU A 471 10.41 17.34 28.27
N GLU A 472 10.57 17.34 29.60
CA GLU A 472 10.30 18.52 30.42
C GLU A 472 11.25 19.68 30.09
N ASP A 473 12.54 19.39 29.96
CA ASP A 473 13.57 20.37 29.65
C ASP A 473 13.39 20.93 28.23
N ALA A 474 13.14 20.06 27.26
CA ALA A 474 12.87 20.46 25.89
C ALA A 474 11.61 21.33 25.73
N LEU A 475 10.56 21.06 26.52
CA LEU A 475 9.37 21.91 26.52
C LEU A 475 9.64 23.26 27.16
N LYS A 476 10.45 23.35 28.26
CA LYS A 476 10.82 24.60 28.93
C LYS A 476 11.65 25.54 28.06
N GLU A 477 12.40 25.04 27.10
CA GLU A 477 13.13 25.87 26.16
C GLU A 477 12.21 26.74 25.28
N HIS A 478 11.01 26.24 24.97
CA HIS A 478 10.06 26.89 24.06
C HIS A 478 8.86 27.51 24.78
N ILE A 479 8.49 27.00 25.94
CA ILE A 479 7.32 27.45 26.70
C ILE A 479 7.76 28.22 27.94
N ILE A 480 7.66 29.52 27.86
CA ILE A 480 8.10 30.43 28.91
C ILE A 480 6.95 30.77 29.85
N GLY A 481 7.24 30.79 31.15
CA GLY A 481 6.32 31.25 32.18
C GLY A 481 5.19 30.30 32.55
N GLN A 482 5.29 28.99 32.18
CA GLN A 482 4.29 27.96 32.46
C GLN A 482 4.93 26.69 33.02
N ASP A 483 5.93 26.83 33.87
CA ASP A 483 6.76 25.71 34.37
C ASP A 483 5.93 24.61 35.05
N GLU A 484 4.90 24.96 35.85
CA GLU A 484 4.01 24.03 36.52
C GLU A 484 3.15 23.23 35.50
N ALA A 485 2.67 23.91 34.46
CA ALA A 485 1.89 23.29 33.41
C ALA A 485 2.75 22.31 32.61
N VAL A 486 3.97 22.67 32.25
CA VAL A 486 4.94 21.82 31.53
C VAL A 486 5.30 20.60 32.36
N HIS A 487 5.59 20.78 33.66
CA HIS A 487 5.89 19.67 34.58
C HIS A 487 4.72 18.67 34.68
N SER A 488 3.48 19.17 34.84
CA SER A 488 2.28 18.34 34.95
C SER A 488 2.03 17.54 33.68
N VAL A 489 2.21 18.16 32.51
CA VAL A 489 2.09 17.48 31.19
C VAL A 489 3.15 16.38 31.07
N ALA A 490 4.43 16.71 31.33
CA ALA A 490 5.52 15.75 31.18
C ALA A 490 5.34 14.53 32.11
N LEU A 491 4.91 14.76 33.37
CA LEU A 491 4.65 13.70 34.33
C LEU A 491 3.48 12.80 33.92
N ALA A 492 2.37 13.40 33.44
CA ALA A 492 1.20 12.64 32.99
C ALA A 492 1.47 11.82 31.74
N VAL A 493 2.23 12.37 30.78
CA VAL A 493 2.68 11.63 29.59
C VAL A 493 3.59 10.46 29.97
N LYS A 494 4.56 10.67 30.88
CA LYS A 494 5.42 9.60 31.41
C LYS A 494 4.59 8.49 32.07
N ARG A 495 3.55 8.83 32.85
CA ARG A 495 2.63 7.85 33.46
C ARG A 495 1.84 7.07 32.45
N ALA A 496 1.28 7.74 31.44
CA ALA A 496 0.49 7.10 30.39
C ALA A 496 1.32 6.13 29.54
N ARG A 497 2.57 6.50 29.22
CA ARG A 497 3.49 5.64 28.44
C ARG A 497 4.06 4.48 29.24
N ALA A 498 4.20 4.61 30.56
CA ALA A 498 4.61 3.51 31.43
C ALA A 498 3.54 2.41 31.59
N ASP A 499 2.29 2.70 31.23
CA ASP A 499 1.11 1.80 31.22
C ASP A 499 1.06 0.78 32.38
N LEU A 500 1.33 1.23 33.60
CA LEU A 500 1.32 0.38 34.80
C LEU A 500 -0.06 -0.23 35.09
N SER A 501 -1.12 0.32 34.47
CA SER A 501 -2.51 -0.11 34.70
C SER A 501 -3.04 -1.10 33.68
N GLY A 502 -2.33 -1.34 32.55
CA GLY A 502 -2.78 -2.16 31.43
C GLY A 502 -4.07 -1.64 30.76
N ARG A 503 -4.37 -0.36 30.96
CA ARG A 503 -5.54 0.30 30.37
C ARG A 503 -5.10 1.03 29.12
N HIS A 504 -5.27 0.42 27.96
CA HIS A 504 -4.96 0.99 26.65
C HIS A 504 -5.89 2.17 26.32
N ARG A 505 -5.65 3.33 26.94
CA ARG A 505 -6.37 4.59 26.69
C ARG A 505 -5.41 5.75 26.46
N PRO A 506 -5.80 6.78 25.68
CA PRO A 506 -4.96 7.93 25.40
C PRO A 506 -4.71 8.76 26.66
N ALA A 507 -3.53 9.39 26.76
CA ALA A 507 -3.31 10.47 27.72
C ALA A 507 -4.19 11.67 27.37
N SER A 508 -4.82 12.30 28.36
CA SER A 508 -5.83 13.31 28.14
C SER A 508 -5.66 14.55 29.01
N PHE A 509 -5.71 15.74 28.38
CA PHE A 509 -5.47 17.02 29.02
C PHE A 509 -6.56 18.04 28.68
N ILE A 510 -6.96 18.84 29.67
CA ILE A 510 -7.72 20.08 29.45
C ILE A 510 -6.82 21.26 29.86
N PHE A 511 -6.52 22.14 28.92
CA PHE A 511 -5.77 23.36 29.13
C PHE A 511 -6.72 24.54 29.28
N VAL A 512 -6.74 25.17 30.43
CA VAL A 512 -7.64 26.28 30.78
C VAL A 512 -6.87 27.55 31.05
N GLY A 513 -7.32 28.68 30.53
CA GLY A 513 -6.70 29.95 30.80
C GLY A 513 -6.99 31.01 29.75
N PRO A 514 -6.51 32.25 29.94
CA PRO A 514 -6.73 33.35 29.00
C PRO A 514 -6.22 33.07 27.58
N THR A 515 -6.68 33.84 26.63
CA THR A 515 -6.13 33.75 25.25
C THR A 515 -4.71 34.30 25.21
N GLY A 516 -3.82 33.64 24.43
CA GLY A 516 -2.45 34.10 24.18
C GLY A 516 -1.44 33.77 25.30
N VAL A 517 -1.76 32.85 26.24
CA VAL A 517 -0.83 32.41 27.31
C VAL A 517 0.03 31.20 26.94
N GLY A 518 -0.11 30.66 25.70
CA GLY A 518 0.72 29.55 25.21
C GLY A 518 0.04 28.18 25.20
N LYS A 519 -1.29 28.03 25.45
CA LYS A 519 -1.99 26.74 25.44
C LYS A 519 -1.77 25.94 24.17
N THR A 520 -2.11 26.51 23.01
CA THR A 520 -1.97 25.88 21.69
C THR A 520 -0.50 25.66 21.32
N GLU A 521 0.40 26.56 21.78
CA GLU A 521 1.83 26.43 21.53
C GLU A 521 2.44 25.25 22.30
N LEU A 522 2.03 25.05 23.57
CA LEU A 522 2.45 23.88 24.33
C LEU A 522 2.05 22.58 23.64
N VAL A 523 0.83 22.51 23.07
CA VAL A 523 0.37 21.32 22.32
C VAL A 523 1.21 21.08 21.07
N LYS A 524 1.58 22.13 20.32
CA LYS A 524 2.46 22.03 19.15
C LYS A 524 3.83 21.50 19.52
N GLN A 525 4.44 22.10 20.55
CA GLN A 525 5.76 21.68 21.03
C GLN A 525 5.72 20.26 21.58
N LEU A 526 4.67 19.90 22.32
CA LEU A 526 4.46 18.54 22.80
C LEU A 526 4.38 17.53 21.65
N ALA A 527 3.64 17.85 20.59
CA ALA A 527 3.54 17.01 19.41
C ALA A 527 4.91 16.80 18.74
N ASN A 528 5.67 17.88 18.54
CA ASN A 528 6.98 17.85 17.91
C ASN A 528 8.05 17.12 18.72
N GLN A 529 7.92 17.09 20.07
CA GLN A 529 8.87 16.42 20.94
C GLN A 529 8.53 14.95 21.18
N LEU A 530 7.23 14.60 21.20
CA LEU A 530 6.80 13.21 21.45
C LEU A 530 6.85 12.33 20.22
N PHE A 531 6.52 12.89 19.03
CA PHE A 531 6.33 12.10 17.83
C PHE A 531 7.21 12.60 16.70
N ASP A 532 7.76 11.63 15.95
CA ASP A 532 8.68 11.88 14.85
C ASP A 532 8.00 11.92 13.48
N THR A 533 6.67 11.88 13.46
CA THR A 533 5.90 11.94 12.22
C THR A 533 5.98 13.33 11.59
N VAL A 534 5.85 13.38 10.27
CA VAL A 534 5.93 14.66 9.51
C VAL A 534 4.84 15.64 9.93
N ASP A 535 3.70 15.15 10.40
CA ASP A 535 2.58 15.97 10.89
C ASP A 535 1.98 15.36 12.17
N PRO A 536 2.65 15.52 13.33
CA PRO A 536 2.25 14.87 14.58
C PRO A 536 1.03 15.52 15.25
N LEU A 537 0.51 16.65 14.72
CA LEU A 537 -0.58 17.39 15.32
C LEU A 537 -1.85 17.36 14.47
N ILE A 538 -2.89 16.72 14.98
CA ILE A 538 -4.25 16.75 14.41
C ILE A 538 -5.03 17.84 15.14
N SER A 539 -5.18 19.01 14.54
CA SER A 539 -5.95 20.12 15.12
C SER A 539 -7.36 20.15 14.57
N ILE A 540 -8.32 20.28 15.48
CA ILE A 540 -9.76 20.36 15.20
C ILE A 540 -10.33 21.54 15.98
N ASP A 541 -10.81 22.56 15.27
CA ASP A 541 -11.48 23.74 15.88
C ASP A 541 -12.95 23.41 16.16
N MET A 542 -13.33 23.41 17.42
CA MET A 542 -14.69 23.09 17.85
C MET A 542 -15.71 24.13 17.44
N SER A 543 -15.29 25.33 17.01
CA SER A 543 -16.17 26.32 16.42
C SER A 543 -16.87 25.86 15.15
N GLU A 544 -16.26 24.92 14.42
CA GLU A 544 -16.86 24.30 13.23
C GLU A 544 -17.86 23.18 13.55
N TYR A 545 -17.91 22.73 14.83
CA TYR A 545 -18.71 21.59 15.29
C TYR A 545 -19.77 21.98 16.32
N MET A 546 -20.33 23.17 16.16
CA MET A 546 -21.41 23.69 17.02
C MET A 546 -22.77 23.05 16.69
N GLU A 547 -22.95 22.57 15.45
CA GLU A 547 -24.22 22.02 14.98
C GLU A 547 -24.18 20.47 14.99
N LYS A 548 -25.37 19.87 15.19
CA LYS A 548 -25.54 18.42 15.25
C LYS A 548 -25.02 17.69 13.98
N TYR A 549 -25.23 18.27 12.82
CA TYR A 549 -24.78 17.69 11.55
C TYR A 549 -23.24 17.68 11.39
N ALA A 550 -22.57 18.59 12.05
CA ALA A 550 -21.11 18.65 11.99
C ALA A 550 -20.45 17.46 12.69
N VAL A 551 -21.12 16.82 13.66
CA VAL A 551 -20.60 15.65 14.38
C VAL A 551 -20.34 14.46 13.44
N SER A 552 -21.19 14.26 12.44
CA SER A 552 -21.00 13.20 11.44
C SER A 552 -19.74 13.41 10.59
N ARG A 553 -19.23 14.64 10.47
CA ARG A 553 -17.96 14.92 9.78
C ARG A 553 -16.74 14.39 10.56
N LEU A 554 -16.85 14.23 11.89
CA LEU A 554 -15.74 13.69 12.71
C LEU A 554 -15.56 12.19 12.52
N ILE A 555 -16.67 11.43 12.50
CA ILE A 555 -16.64 9.96 12.48
C ILE A 555 -17.13 9.36 11.15
N GLY A 556 -17.59 10.19 10.21
CA GLY A 556 -18.19 9.79 8.94
C GLY A 556 -19.73 9.79 8.98
N SER A 557 -20.36 9.84 7.81
CA SER A 557 -21.81 9.80 7.66
C SER A 557 -22.33 8.36 7.60
N PRO A 558 -23.46 8.03 8.25
CA PRO A 558 -24.07 6.71 8.16
C PRO A 558 -24.51 6.37 6.72
N PRO A 559 -24.64 5.08 6.39
CA PRO A 559 -25.11 4.64 5.07
C PRO A 559 -26.45 5.27 4.71
N GLY A 560 -26.55 5.85 3.50
CA GLY A 560 -27.76 6.47 2.98
C GLY A 560 -27.87 7.99 3.18
N TYR A 561 -26.89 8.62 3.81
CA TYR A 561 -26.78 10.08 3.90
C TYR A 561 -25.77 10.64 2.89
N VAL A 562 -25.97 11.90 2.49
CA VAL A 562 -25.02 12.61 1.62
C VAL A 562 -23.67 12.70 2.32
N GLY A 563 -22.57 12.33 1.61
CA GLY A 563 -21.22 12.28 2.19
C GLY A 563 -20.83 10.92 2.82
N TYR A 564 -21.59 9.84 2.58
CA TYR A 564 -21.24 8.50 3.07
C TYR A 564 -19.88 8.01 2.55
N ASP A 565 -19.50 8.40 1.34
CA ASP A 565 -18.19 8.04 0.74
C ASP A 565 -17.01 8.85 1.31
N GLU A 566 -17.32 9.93 2.05
CA GLU A 566 -16.31 10.73 2.73
C GLU A 566 -15.98 10.10 4.09
N ALA A 567 -14.70 9.79 4.30
CA ALA A 567 -14.21 9.30 5.58
C ALA A 567 -14.32 10.36 6.68
N GLY A 568 -14.54 9.96 7.93
CA GLY A 568 -14.59 10.90 9.05
C GLY A 568 -13.25 11.62 9.25
N GLN A 569 -13.29 12.94 9.41
CA GLN A 569 -12.07 13.76 9.50
C GLN A 569 -11.16 13.39 10.66
N LEU A 570 -11.73 13.06 11.83
CA LEU A 570 -10.96 12.63 12.99
C LEU A 570 -10.50 11.17 12.83
N THR A 571 -11.42 10.28 12.52
CA THR A 571 -11.16 8.84 12.48
C THR A 571 -10.15 8.48 11.39
N GLU A 572 -10.24 9.10 10.21
CA GLU A 572 -9.31 8.83 9.12
C GLU A 572 -7.91 9.40 9.40
N LYS A 573 -7.82 10.62 9.98
CA LYS A 573 -6.52 11.21 10.35
C LYS A 573 -5.81 10.37 11.41
N VAL A 574 -6.52 9.94 12.46
CA VAL A 574 -5.93 9.09 13.52
C VAL A 574 -5.58 7.70 13.00
N ARG A 575 -6.38 7.13 12.10
CA ARG A 575 -6.07 5.86 11.46
C ARG A 575 -4.77 5.91 10.66
N ARG A 576 -4.53 7.03 9.97
CA ARG A 576 -3.28 7.25 9.21
C ARG A 576 -2.10 7.63 10.10
N HIS A 577 -2.35 8.35 11.20
CA HIS A 577 -1.33 8.83 12.13
C HIS A 577 -1.70 8.42 13.56
N PRO A 578 -1.56 7.13 13.94
CA PRO A 578 -1.93 6.65 15.28
C PRO A 578 -1.03 7.21 16.38
N TYR A 579 0.20 7.63 16.04
CA TYR A 579 1.13 8.32 16.93
C TYR A 579 1.05 9.82 16.68
N SER A 580 0.06 10.48 17.30
CA SER A 580 -0.20 11.90 17.11
C SER A 580 -0.79 12.55 18.35
N VAL A 581 -0.70 13.88 18.41
CA VAL A 581 -1.45 14.69 19.39
C VAL A 581 -2.72 15.19 18.70
N VAL A 582 -3.86 14.90 19.30
CA VAL A 582 -5.16 15.40 18.81
C VAL A 582 -5.56 16.60 19.67
N LEU A 583 -5.63 17.75 19.05
CA LEU A 583 -6.04 19.00 19.68
C LEU A 583 -7.50 19.34 19.33
N PHE A 584 -8.34 19.45 20.36
CA PHE A 584 -9.66 20.02 20.27
C PHE A 584 -9.62 21.45 20.82
N ASP A 585 -9.58 22.42 19.92
CA ASP A 585 -9.47 23.84 20.30
C ASP A 585 -10.87 24.42 20.60
N GLU A 586 -10.98 25.23 21.65
CA GLU A 586 -12.20 25.88 22.12
C GLU A 586 -13.35 24.89 22.43
N ILE A 587 -13.07 23.87 23.26
CA ILE A 587 -13.99 22.77 23.57
C ILE A 587 -15.36 23.24 24.10
N GLU A 588 -15.44 24.42 24.72
CA GLU A 588 -16.69 25.04 25.20
C GLU A 588 -17.67 25.35 24.08
N LYS A 589 -17.24 25.40 22.81
CA LYS A 589 -18.10 25.65 21.66
C LYS A 589 -18.67 24.38 21.04
N ALA A 590 -18.16 23.21 21.41
CA ALA A 590 -18.54 21.94 20.81
C ALA A 590 -20.00 21.56 21.12
N HIS A 591 -20.67 20.93 20.14
CA HIS A 591 -21.98 20.34 20.36
C HIS A 591 -21.92 19.21 21.41
N PRO A 592 -22.95 19.01 22.26
CA PRO A 592 -22.96 17.94 23.27
C PRO A 592 -22.71 16.54 22.74
N ASP A 593 -23.07 16.23 21.51
CA ASP A 593 -22.81 14.93 20.89
C ASP A 593 -21.30 14.68 20.64
N VAL A 594 -20.50 15.73 20.44
CA VAL A 594 -19.03 15.62 20.37
C VAL A 594 -18.49 15.13 21.71
N MET A 595 -19.04 15.63 22.83
CA MET A 595 -18.62 15.20 24.16
C MET A 595 -18.89 13.70 24.38
N ASN A 596 -19.96 13.15 23.82
CA ASN A 596 -20.25 11.72 23.92
C ASN A 596 -19.23 10.88 23.14
N ILE A 597 -18.76 11.35 21.98
CA ILE A 597 -17.68 10.70 21.20
C ILE A 597 -16.36 10.73 22.00
N LEU A 598 -16.02 11.91 22.54
CA LEU A 598 -14.80 12.06 23.34
C LEU A 598 -14.84 11.18 24.61
N LEU A 599 -16.00 11.06 25.27
CA LEU A 599 -16.16 10.15 26.41
C LEU A 599 -15.81 8.70 26.00
N GLN A 600 -16.28 8.23 24.86
CA GLN A 600 -15.96 6.89 24.40
C GLN A 600 -14.46 6.72 24.14
N ILE A 601 -13.81 7.72 23.51
CA ILE A 601 -12.36 7.71 23.27
C ILE A 601 -11.59 7.67 24.60
N LEU A 602 -11.99 8.49 25.58
CA LEU A 602 -11.32 8.58 26.87
C LEU A 602 -11.50 7.32 27.75
N ASP A 603 -12.61 6.59 27.58
CA ASP A 603 -12.91 5.38 28.34
C ASP A 603 -12.32 4.13 27.71
N GLU A 604 -12.61 3.89 26.43
CA GLU A 604 -12.32 2.65 25.74
C GLU A 604 -11.03 2.74 24.90
N GLY A 605 -10.51 3.95 24.65
CA GLY A 605 -9.39 4.18 23.75
C GLY A 605 -9.70 3.90 22.29
N LYS A 606 -10.96 3.56 21.95
CA LYS A 606 -11.36 3.13 20.60
C LYS A 606 -12.73 3.67 20.24
N ILE A 607 -12.94 3.92 18.94
CA ILE A 607 -14.23 4.33 18.40
C ILE A 607 -14.49 3.61 17.08
N ASN A 608 -15.75 3.33 16.78
CA ASN A 608 -16.14 2.82 15.47
C ASN A 608 -16.51 3.98 14.54
N ASP A 609 -15.93 3.98 13.34
CA ASP A 609 -16.32 4.91 12.30
C ASP A 609 -17.70 4.54 11.70
N ALA A 610 -18.24 5.40 10.86
CA ALA A 610 -19.53 5.16 10.20
C ALA A 610 -19.53 3.95 9.25
N GLN A 611 -18.36 3.47 8.85
CA GLN A 611 -18.18 2.25 8.04
C GLN A 611 -18.06 0.99 8.90
N GLY A 612 -18.10 1.13 10.24
CA GLY A 612 -17.99 0.03 11.20
C GLY A 612 -16.55 -0.45 11.43
N ARG A 613 -15.54 0.34 11.04
CA ARG A 613 -14.14 0.05 11.34
C ARG A 613 -13.79 0.62 12.71
N THR A 614 -13.06 -0.13 13.50
CA THR A 614 -12.57 0.32 14.80
C THR A 614 -11.29 1.13 14.63
N VAL A 615 -11.27 2.35 15.14
CA VAL A 615 -10.10 3.23 15.15
C VAL A 615 -9.55 3.29 16.58
N ASP A 616 -8.27 3.01 16.74
CA ASP A 616 -7.57 2.97 18.03
C ASP A 616 -6.88 4.30 18.33
N PHE A 617 -7.20 4.87 19.49
CA PHE A 617 -6.62 6.13 20.00
C PHE A 617 -5.62 5.91 21.13
N SER A 618 -5.32 4.67 21.49
CA SER A 618 -4.47 4.35 22.67
C SER A 618 -3.08 4.99 22.59
N ASN A 619 -2.55 5.15 21.37
CA ASN A 619 -1.25 5.74 21.13
C ASN A 619 -1.27 7.26 20.92
N THR A 620 -2.46 7.88 20.91
CA THR A 620 -2.61 9.33 20.75
C THR A 620 -2.51 10.04 22.12
N VAL A 621 -2.30 11.35 22.06
CA VAL A 621 -2.45 12.25 23.21
C VAL A 621 -3.59 13.20 22.91
N ILE A 622 -4.62 13.21 23.75
CA ILE A 622 -5.79 14.08 23.59
C ILE A 622 -5.60 15.37 24.37
N CYS A 623 -5.56 16.48 23.66
CA CYS A 623 -5.47 17.81 24.23
C CYS A 623 -6.72 18.62 23.93
N MET A 624 -7.30 19.23 24.92
CA MET A 624 -8.46 20.11 24.78
C MET A 624 -8.10 21.49 25.31
N THR A 625 -8.43 22.58 24.61
CA THR A 625 -8.23 23.93 25.12
C THR A 625 -9.56 24.57 25.47
N SER A 626 -9.56 25.41 26.50
CA SER A 626 -10.71 26.21 26.89
C SER A 626 -10.29 27.62 27.33
N ASN A 627 -11.12 28.59 27.02
CA ASN A 627 -11.02 29.96 27.50
C ASN A 627 -11.98 30.25 28.67
N ALA A 628 -12.66 29.24 29.20
CA ALA A 628 -13.62 29.36 30.28
C ALA A 628 -12.99 29.96 31.57
N GLY A 629 -13.73 30.81 32.24
CA GLY A 629 -13.30 31.45 33.49
C GLY A 629 -12.33 32.62 33.32
N SER A 630 -11.94 32.97 32.04
CA SER A 630 -10.98 34.06 31.79
C SER A 630 -11.60 35.47 31.83
N SER A 631 -12.92 35.59 31.71
CA SER A 631 -13.65 36.88 31.62
C SER A 631 -14.11 37.45 32.95
N ASP A 632 -14.22 36.65 33.99
CA ASP A 632 -14.75 37.10 35.28
C ASP A 632 -13.67 37.69 36.20
N ARG A 633 -13.54 39.01 36.14
CA ARG A 633 -12.72 39.81 37.06
C ARG A 633 -13.41 40.09 38.44
N THR A 634 -14.34 39.26 38.86
CA THR A 634 -14.90 39.44 40.21
C THR A 634 -13.84 39.10 41.26
N ALA A 635 -13.39 40.13 41.93
CA ALA A 635 -12.50 40.01 43.09
C ALA A 635 -13.16 39.18 44.19
N LEU A 636 -12.77 37.92 44.32
CA LEU A 636 -13.10 37.11 45.46
C LEU A 636 -12.11 37.49 46.57
N THR A 637 -12.52 38.41 47.45
CA THR A 637 -11.84 38.72 48.70
C THR A 637 -11.94 37.52 49.67
N GLY A 638 -10.90 36.71 49.74
CA GLY A 638 -10.72 35.66 50.71
C GLY A 638 -9.33 35.77 51.32
N PHE A 639 -9.23 36.00 52.62
CA PHE A 639 -7.97 36.03 53.33
C PHE A 639 -7.28 34.64 53.31
N GLY A 640 -6.03 34.56 52.83
CA GLY A 640 -5.15 33.38 53.00
C GLY A 640 -5.06 32.38 51.88
N ARG A 641 -5.56 32.68 50.66
CA ARG A 641 -5.39 31.81 49.46
C ARG A 641 -4.42 32.46 48.45
N THR A 642 -3.59 31.66 47.82
CA THR A 642 -2.73 32.12 46.72
C THR A 642 -3.56 32.45 45.49
N GLU A 643 -3.14 33.41 44.65
CA GLU A 643 -3.83 33.81 43.43
C GLU A 643 -4.02 32.59 42.46
N GLU A 644 -3.07 31.67 42.46
CA GLU A 644 -3.14 30.42 41.65
C GLU A 644 -4.26 29.50 42.12
N GLN A 645 -4.48 29.31 43.42
CA GLN A 645 -5.55 28.49 43.96
C GLN A 645 -6.93 29.05 43.59
N VAL A 646 -7.06 30.37 43.68
CA VAL A 646 -8.32 31.06 43.29
C VAL A 646 -8.58 30.96 41.78
N SER A 647 -7.54 31.09 40.98
CA SER A 647 -7.65 30.93 39.52
C SER A 647 -8.06 29.50 39.12
N ARG A 648 -7.47 28.49 39.75
CA ARG A 648 -7.80 27.07 39.54
C ARG A 648 -9.24 26.75 39.95
N GLU A 649 -9.69 27.20 41.11
CA GLU A 649 -11.09 27.02 41.56
C GLU A 649 -12.11 27.68 40.61
N LYS A 650 -11.81 28.90 40.10
CA LYS A 650 -12.64 29.58 39.10
C LYS A 650 -12.70 28.83 37.79
N SER A 651 -11.55 28.39 37.28
CA SER A 651 -11.47 27.61 36.05
C SER A 651 -12.25 26.30 36.17
N MET A 652 -12.12 25.60 37.29
CA MET A 652 -12.88 24.37 37.54
C MET A 652 -14.38 24.61 37.60
N LYS A 653 -14.85 25.69 38.22
CA LYS A 653 -16.29 26.05 38.24
C LYS A 653 -16.79 26.37 36.84
N ALA A 654 -16.04 27.16 36.09
CA ALA A 654 -16.39 27.50 34.71
C ALA A 654 -16.46 26.25 33.79
N LEU A 655 -15.55 25.29 33.97
CA LEU A 655 -15.60 24.02 33.25
C LEU A 655 -16.84 23.19 33.63
N GLN A 656 -17.25 23.18 34.88
CA GLN A 656 -18.42 22.46 35.36
C GLN A 656 -19.75 23.01 34.82
N GLU A 657 -19.78 24.24 34.28
CA GLU A 657 -20.98 24.84 33.69
C GLU A 657 -21.33 24.20 32.33
N PHE A 658 -20.33 23.73 31.55
CA PHE A 658 -20.54 23.14 30.25
C PHE A 658 -20.07 21.68 30.12
N LEU A 659 -19.11 21.21 30.94
CA LEU A 659 -18.67 19.80 30.99
C LEU A 659 -19.37 19.06 32.11
N ARG A 660 -19.92 17.89 31.78
CA ARG A 660 -20.51 17.00 32.79
C ARG A 660 -19.44 16.51 33.76
N PRO A 661 -19.77 16.31 35.07
CA PRO A 661 -18.82 15.76 36.06
C PRO A 661 -18.21 14.42 35.63
N GLU A 662 -18.98 13.60 34.90
CA GLU A 662 -18.54 12.32 34.33
C GLU A 662 -17.37 12.52 33.35
N PHE A 663 -17.44 13.54 32.48
CA PHE A 663 -16.40 13.87 31.53
C PHE A 663 -15.11 14.31 32.22
N LEU A 664 -15.23 15.22 33.19
CA LEU A 664 -14.09 15.70 33.99
C LEU A 664 -13.40 14.58 34.76
N GLY A 665 -14.16 13.57 35.20
CA GLY A 665 -13.60 12.39 35.89
C GLY A 665 -12.85 11.42 35.01
N ARG A 666 -12.93 11.56 33.67
CA ARG A 666 -12.22 10.72 32.71
C ARG A 666 -10.95 11.35 32.15
N VAL A 667 -10.83 12.65 32.27
CA VAL A 667 -9.62 13.38 31.87
C VAL A 667 -8.53 13.18 32.91
N ASP A 668 -7.31 12.90 32.45
CA ASP A 668 -6.18 12.62 33.34
C ASP A 668 -5.73 13.86 34.14
N GLU A 669 -5.64 15.02 33.47
CA GLU A 669 -5.22 16.27 34.15
C GLU A 669 -5.95 17.48 33.56
N VAL A 670 -6.38 18.38 34.46
CA VAL A 670 -6.85 19.72 34.14
C VAL A 670 -5.80 20.73 34.52
N ILE A 671 -5.21 21.39 33.56
CA ILE A 671 -4.03 22.26 33.72
C ILE A 671 -4.44 23.71 33.50
N THR A 672 -4.20 24.54 34.50
CA THR A 672 -4.52 25.97 34.46
C THR A 672 -3.29 26.78 34.10
N PHE A 673 -3.40 27.59 33.05
CA PHE A 673 -2.34 28.51 32.60
C PHE A 673 -2.45 29.85 33.32
N ARG A 674 -1.34 30.32 33.85
CA ARG A 674 -1.27 31.66 34.48
C ARG A 674 -1.16 32.77 33.44
N PRO A 675 -1.63 33.99 33.74
CA PRO A 675 -1.33 35.14 32.91
C PRO A 675 0.20 35.35 32.80
N LEU A 676 0.67 35.80 31.66
CA LEU A 676 2.10 36.06 31.42
C LEU A 676 2.50 37.38 32.08
N GLU A 677 3.63 37.37 32.75
CA GLU A 677 4.26 38.57 33.32
C GLU A 677 5.10 39.30 32.27
N GLN A 678 5.49 40.54 32.54
CA GLN A 678 6.29 41.32 31.63
C GLN A 678 7.64 40.66 31.28
N ALA A 679 8.30 40.10 32.28
CA ALA A 679 9.55 39.34 32.10
C ALA A 679 9.39 38.11 31.24
N ASP A 680 8.22 37.42 31.29
CA ASP A 680 7.91 36.28 30.46
C ASP A 680 7.71 36.74 29.00
N LEU A 681 7.00 37.88 28.78
CA LEU A 681 6.76 38.47 27.47
C LEU A 681 8.06 38.90 26.78
N GLU A 682 9.03 39.44 27.53
CA GLU A 682 10.35 39.83 26.99
C GLU A 682 11.11 38.59 26.50
N LYS A 683 11.10 37.48 27.25
CA LYS A 683 11.71 36.21 26.83
C LYS A 683 11.00 35.64 25.59
N ILE A 684 9.67 35.69 25.57
CA ILE A 684 8.87 35.23 24.41
C ILE A 684 9.16 36.08 23.19
N ALA A 685 9.31 37.40 23.36
CA ALA A 685 9.71 38.31 22.24
C ALA A 685 11.06 37.91 21.68
N ALA A 686 12.03 37.57 22.53
CA ALA A 686 13.35 37.11 22.09
C ALA A 686 13.25 35.80 21.28
N LEU A 687 12.50 34.80 21.75
CA LEU A 687 12.27 33.57 21.02
C LEU A 687 11.59 33.82 19.65
N MET A 688 10.57 34.68 19.62
CA MET A 688 9.89 35.02 18.35
C MET A 688 10.79 35.74 17.37
N LEU A 689 11.72 36.59 17.85
CA LEU A 689 12.71 37.25 16.98
C LEU A 689 13.75 36.24 16.48
N ASP A 690 14.13 35.28 17.31
CA ASP A 690 15.07 34.23 16.93
C ASP A 690 14.51 33.32 15.84
N GLU A 691 13.18 33.12 15.77
CA GLU A 691 12.49 32.39 14.68
C GLU A 691 12.76 33.02 13.29
N TYR A 692 13.03 34.34 13.21
CA TYR A 692 13.31 35.00 11.94
C TYR A 692 14.77 34.89 11.50
N LYS A 693 15.73 34.60 12.41
CA LYS A 693 17.16 34.50 12.10
C LYS A 693 17.49 33.56 10.95
N PRO A 694 17.03 32.30 10.92
CA PRO A 694 17.35 31.37 9.83
C PRO A 694 16.86 31.85 8.46
N GLY A 695 15.68 32.49 8.42
CA GLY A 695 15.10 33.01 7.19
C GLY A 695 15.86 34.23 6.64
N LEU A 696 16.41 35.04 7.53
CA LEU A 696 17.25 36.20 7.18
C LEU A 696 18.67 35.75 6.80
N GLU A 697 19.25 34.82 7.53
CA GLU A 697 20.57 34.24 7.22
C GLU A 697 20.59 33.53 5.86
N ALA A 698 19.53 32.84 5.48
CA ALA A 698 19.39 32.26 4.14
C ALA A 698 19.45 33.29 3.01
N ARG A 699 19.17 34.59 3.32
CA ARG A 699 19.29 35.73 2.41
C ARG A 699 20.58 36.54 2.61
N GLY A 700 21.48 36.05 3.48
CA GLY A 700 22.73 36.68 3.81
C GLY A 700 22.58 37.88 4.76
N LEU A 701 21.44 38.03 5.45
CA LEU A 701 21.19 39.11 6.41
C LEU A 701 21.36 38.61 7.83
N LYS A 702 21.91 39.43 8.73
CA LYS A 702 21.99 39.10 10.17
C LYS A 702 21.01 39.97 10.94
N LEU A 703 20.31 39.37 11.91
CA LEU A 703 19.42 40.09 12.84
C LEU A 703 20.08 40.19 14.21
N GLU A 704 20.18 41.43 14.69
CA GLU A 704 20.62 41.77 16.05
C GLU A 704 19.55 42.62 16.74
N TYR A 705 19.31 42.40 18.03
CA TYR A 705 18.37 43.19 18.81
C TYR A 705 18.92 43.49 20.20
N THR A 706 18.54 44.66 20.73
CA THR A 706 18.97 45.10 22.06
C THR A 706 17.95 44.73 23.13
N PRO A 707 18.33 44.48 24.41
CA PRO A 707 17.37 44.26 25.50
C PRO A 707 16.35 45.41 25.66
N GLN A 708 16.74 46.62 25.33
CA GLN A 708 15.87 47.80 25.33
C GLN A 708 14.77 47.71 24.25
N ALA A 709 15.09 47.15 23.08
CA ALA A 709 14.12 46.93 22.04
C ALA A 709 13.08 45.88 22.45
N LEU A 710 13.47 44.81 23.16
CA LEU A 710 12.53 43.80 23.70
C LEU A 710 11.53 44.44 24.67
N ALA A 711 12.04 45.26 25.63
CA ALA A 711 11.18 45.97 26.56
C ALA A 711 10.24 46.95 25.84
N ALA A 712 10.74 47.67 24.79
CA ALA A 712 9.94 48.57 23.97
C ALA A 712 8.79 47.84 23.25
N ILE A 713 9.07 46.69 22.64
CA ILE A 713 8.04 45.85 21.97
C ILE A 713 6.98 45.39 22.98
N VAL A 714 7.38 44.94 24.17
CA VAL A 714 6.44 44.49 25.20
C VAL A 714 5.58 45.63 25.71
N ASN A 715 6.17 46.84 25.92
CA ASN A 715 5.44 48.02 26.39
C ASN A 715 4.43 48.56 25.35
N GLU A 716 4.72 48.43 24.05
CA GLU A 716 3.79 48.78 22.97
C GLU A 716 2.66 47.76 22.84
N THR A 717 2.88 46.52 23.34
CA THR A 717 1.93 45.43 23.25
C THR A 717 0.87 45.56 24.34
N SER A 718 -0.41 45.45 23.97
CA SER A 718 -1.50 45.40 24.95
C SER A 718 -1.42 44.11 25.77
N THR A 719 -1.25 44.21 27.09
CA THR A 719 -1.19 43.06 28.01
C THR A 719 -2.47 42.20 28.04
N ARG A 720 -3.57 42.69 27.43
CA ARG A 720 -4.87 41.99 27.42
C ARG A 720 -4.91 40.69 26.62
N PHE A 721 -4.09 40.58 25.56
CA PHE A 721 -4.14 39.47 24.59
C PHE A 721 -2.85 38.63 24.56
N GLY A 722 -1.94 38.85 25.48
CA GLY A 722 -0.73 38.06 25.68
C GLY A 722 0.17 37.97 24.44
N ALA A 723 0.81 36.81 24.25
CA ALA A 723 1.78 36.58 23.17
C ALA A 723 1.21 36.70 21.74
N ARG A 724 -0.12 36.64 21.55
CA ARG A 724 -0.73 36.79 20.21
C ARG A 724 -0.62 38.24 19.71
N GLU A 725 -0.77 39.23 20.61
CA GLU A 725 -0.59 40.65 20.27
C GLU A 725 0.89 40.97 20.05
N LEU A 726 1.78 40.36 20.85
CA LEU A 726 3.22 40.47 20.71
C LEU A 726 3.70 40.10 19.30
N ARG A 727 3.19 39.00 18.75
CA ARG A 727 3.49 38.58 17.37
C ARG A 727 3.05 39.63 16.33
N LYS A 728 1.91 40.30 16.54
CA LYS A 728 1.48 41.38 15.64
C LYS A 728 2.37 42.61 15.74
N THR A 729 2.83 42.94 16.94
CA THR A 729 3.77 44.06 17.16
C THR A 729 5.10 43.77 16.48
N ILE A 730 5.66 42.55 16.65
CA ILE A 730 6.88 42.12 15.98
C ILE A 730 6.74 42.17 14.46
N ARG A 731 5.60 41.72 13.93
CA ARG A 731 5.34 41.81 12.48
C ARG A 731 5.46 43.25 11.98
N LYS A 732 4.80 44.20 12.64
CA LYS A 732 4.81 45.60 12.24
C LYS A 732 6.19 46.29 12.39
N THR A 733 6.95 45.89 13.41
CA THR A 733 8.24 46.54 13.73
C THR A 733 9.43 45.91 13.02
N LEU A 734 9.37 44.65 12.68
CA LEU A 734 10.46 43.92 12.01
C LEU A 734 10.08 43.42 10.61
N GLU A 735 9.03 42.57 10.51
CA GLU A 735 8.75 41.84 9.27
C GLU A 735 8.35 42.75 8.14
N ASP A 736 7.38 43.67 8.37
CA ASP A 736 6.89 44.58 7.34
C ASP A 736 8.00 45.55 6.85
N PRO A 737 8.80 46.22 7.74
CA PRO A 737 9.86 47.11 7.29
C PRO A 737 11.04 46.42 6.62
N VAL A 738 11.41 45.22 7.08
CA VAL A 738 12.47 44.42 6.43
C VAL A 738 12.02 43.94 5.05
N ALA A 739 10.78 43.44 4.92
CA ALA A 739 10.22 43.04 3.64
C ALA A 739 10.19 44.23 2.64
N GLU A 740 9.75 45.41 3.09
CA GLU A 740 9.75 46.63 2.26
C GLU A 740 11.17 47.03 1.83
N ALA A 741 12.13 46.95 2.75
CA ALA A 741 13.53 47.32 2.43
C ALA A 741 14.19 46.30 1.46
N ILE A 742 13.87 45.01 1.56
CA ILE A 742 14.33 43.98 0.62
C ILE A 742 13.72 44.23 -0.77
N VAL A 743 12.41 44.44 -0.85
CA VAL A 743 11.72 44.69 -2.12
C VAL A 743 12.20 46.00 -2.79
N ALA A 744 12.49 47.01 -1.97
CA ALA A 744 13.04 48.30 -2.46
C ALA A 744 14.54 48.24 -2.82
N GLY A 745 15.20 47.08 -2.65
CA GLY A 745 16.63 46.89 -2.93
C GLY A 745 17.57 47.65 -1.98
N ARG A 746 17.06 48.11 -0.83
CA ARG A 746 17.83 48.81 0.19
C ARG A 746 18.63 47.90 1.11
N LEU A 747 18.24 46.59 1.18
CA LEU A 747 18.97 45.56 1.91
C LEU A 747 19.59 44.56 0.92
N THR A 748 20.91 44.40 1.04
CA THR A 748 21.71 43.46 0.23
C THR A 748 22.40 42.44 1.13
N GLY A 749 22.77 41.30 0.58
CA GLY A 749 23.46 40.26 1.34
C GLY A 749 24.74 40.74 2.02
N GLY A 750 24.99 40.33 3.22
CA GLY A 750 26.13 40.70 4.07
C GLY A 750 25.85 41.83 5.08
N GLN A 751 24.63 42.40 5.08
CA GLN A 751 24.26 43.48 5.98
C GLN A 751 23.60 42.96 7.28
N THR A 752 23.77 43.74 8.38
CA THR A 752 23.14 43.46 9.67
C THR A 752 21.97 44.43 9.89
N VAL A 753 20.83 43.86 10.23
CA VAL A 753 19.61 44.60 10.60
C VAL A 753 19.54 44.64 12.12
N THR A 754 19.49 45.86 12.70
CA THR A 754 19.47 46.00 14.15
C THR A 754 18.12 46.55 14.62
N LEU A 755 17.51 45.88 15.59
CA LEU A 755 16.30 46.37 16.27
C LEU A 755 16.70 47.06 17.57
N ALA A 756 16.41 48.35 17.67
CA ALA A 756 16.75 49.18 18.84
C ALA A 756 15.51 49.93 19.36
N ALA A 757 15.59 50.53 20.53
CA ALA A 757 14.59 51.48 21.01
C ALA A 757 14.98 52.89 20.60
N ASP A 758 14.03 53.70 20.16
CA ASP A 758 14.22 55.12 19.89
C ASP A 758 14.29 55.96 21.20
N ALA A 759 14.49 57.26 21.07
CA ALA A 759 14.54 58.17 22.22
C ALA A 759 13.22 58.26 23.01
N ASP A 760 12.10 57.92 22.38
CA ASP A 760 10.76 57.87 22.99
C ASP A 760 10.42 56.51 23.56
N GLY A 761 11.35 55.54 23.54
CA GLY A 761 11.16 54.16 24.03
C GLY A 761 10.31 53.31 23.12
N LYS A 762 10.16 53.61 21.83
CA LYS A 762 9.48 52.80 20.84
C LYS A 762 10.45 51.90 20.07
N PRO A 763 10.03 50.71 19.66
CA PRO A 763 10.88 49.83 18.87
C PRO A 763 11.08 50.43 17.46
N GLN A 764 12.33 50.55 17.04
CA GLN A 764 12.72 51.08 15.74
C GLN A 764 13.71 50.13 15.07
N LEU A 765 13.49 49.88 13.78
CA LEU A 765 14.42 49.17 12.94
C LEU A 765 15.50 50.07 12.41
N VAL A 766 16.75 49.81 12.72
CA VAL A 766 17.91 50.51 12.18
C VAL A 766 18.44 49.68 11.02
N LEU A 767 18.31 50.25 9.82
CA LEU A 767 18.87 49.68 8.60
C LEU A 767 20.29 50.20 8.44
N PRO A 768 21.24 49.41 7.94
CA PRO A 768 22.56 49.90 7.59
C PRO A 768 22.45 50.97 6.45
N GLU A 769 23.25 52.03 6.55
CA GLU A 769 23.32 53.10 5.53
C GLU A 769 23.80 52.60 4.17
#